data_6a2ea7677064f640bd15a690eb36a91e
#
_entry.id   6a2ea7677064f640bd15a690eb36a91e
#
_cell.length_a   1.000
_cell.length_b   1.000
_cell.length_c   1.000
_cell.angle_alpha   90.00
_cell.angle_beta   90.00
_cell.angle_gamma   90.00
#
_symmetry.space_group_name_H-M   'P 1'
#
loop_
_entity.id
_entity.type
_entity.pdbx_description
1 polymer ?
#
loop_
_entity_poly.entity_id
_entity_poly.type
_entity_poly.pdbx_seq_one_letter_code
_entity_poly.pdbx_strand_id
1 'polypeptide(L)'
;MSLPINLLITTLLIYVVGAFISLAARRNEQLSINISGVTGVLAGVLGIVACIPVLISSDTVVDVFKTPFEFASFSIRIDGLAAFMVCVISLLVIVTALYSFSYVKEYKGKGAGSMGFFMNLFIASMVALVTSDNAFYFLVFFEMMSLASYFLVLTEQDDNAVNAGLLYFFIAHAGSVLIMIAFFIFYCYAGSFEFSAFRQTTLPAPLAFTAFILAFLGFGAKAGMIPLHSWLPKAHPAAPSHASAMMSGVMVKIGIFGIIKVGVDLLGSTNVWYGVIVLGFGAVSSVLGVLYALAEHDIKKLLAYHTVENIGIIMMGVGVGMIGIATHHPVLATVGLLGGLYHLLNHAVFKGLLFLGAGSVMYRLHTKDMDLMGGLGKLMPYTAFCFLIGTMAISALPPFNGFVSEWFTYQSLFTLSQSDDFVLKLAGPIAIIMLALTGALAALCFVKVYGISFGGAPRSEKAANAREVPKPMVIAMAVLALCCVLLGVGASVVTPIIAKISTALAHSEPLMLAQNGVVIAQAEPHTALSTPMVTIMLLAFFFLPFSFYAFTKNQRLSDRAKGNPWACGYAYEQDMAASAGSFTRPLRTIFKSLYTLREVLDPAPLGDKGIQAVIKGATKTEPFWEEKVTMPIARFIPWLGTKIQWLQQGDFRLYCVYFVIALVAILLSIALM
;
A
#
# COMPACT_ATOMS: atom_id res chain seq x y z
N MET A 1 -29.72 -10.79 4.06
CA MET A 1 -28.47 -9.99 3.91
C MET A 1 -28.56 -8.74 4.76
N SER A 2 -27.56 -8.47 5.56
CA SER A 2 -27.48 -7.24 6.34
C SER A 2 -27.17 -6.03 5.44
N LEU A 3 -27.54 -4.82 5.89
CA LEU A 3 -27.27 -3.59 5.13
C LEU A 3 -25.77 -3.40 4.80
N PRO A 4 -24.81 -3.62 5.75
CA PRO A 4 -23.39 -3.51 5.46
C PRO A 4 -22.91 -4.43 4.34
N ILE A 5 -23.35 -5.69 4.32
CA ILE A 5 -22.96 -6.65 3.27
C ILE A 5 -23.55 -6.26 1.91
N ASN A 6 -24.83 -5.84 1.86
CA ASN A 6 -25.43 -5.37 0.60
C ASN A 6 -24.68 -4.17 0.01
N LEU A 7 -24.30 -3.20 0.85
CA LEU A 7 -23.52 -2.04 0.41
C LEU A 7 -22.11 -2.45 -0.04
N LEU A 8 -21.47 -3.40 0.65
CA LEU A 8 -20.16 -3.91 0.26
C LEU A 8 -20.20 -4.63 -1.09
N ILE A 9 -21.20 -5.51 -1.31
CA ILE A 9 -21.38 -6.19 -2.60
C ILE A 9 -21.64 -5.16 -3.70
N THR A 10 -22.48 -4.16 -3.43
CA THR A 10 -22.71 -3.07 -4.38
C THR A 10 -21.42 -2.32 -4.70
N THR A 11 -20.57 -2.06 -3.69
CA THR A 11 -19.25 -1.45 -3.87
C THR A 11 -18.36 -2.29 -4.80
N LEU A 12 -18.30 -3.60 -4.57
CA LEU A 12 -17.52 -4.54 -5.40
C LEU A 12 -18.06 -4.60 -6.83
N LEU A 13 -19.38 -4.66 -7.00
CA LEU A 13 -20.03 -4.64 -8.32
C LEU A 13 -19.74 -3.35 -9.09
N ILE A 14 -19.78 -2.19 -8.44
CA ILE A 14 -19.44 -0.90 -9.06
C ILE A 14 -17.99 -0.93 -9.56
N TYR A 15 -17.02 -1.42 -8.77
CA TYR A 15 -15.62 -1.54 -9.22
C TYR A 15 -15.49 -2.48 -10.41
N VAL A 16 -16.09 -3.67 -10.36
CA VAL A 16 -15.99 -4.66 -11.44
C VAL A 16 -16.66 -4.15 -12.71
N VAL A 17 -17.90 -3.66 -12.63
CA VAL A 17 -18.62 -3.10 -13.78
C VAL A 17 -17.88 -1.88 -14.35
N GLY A 18 -17.41 -0.99 -13.48
CA GLY A 18 -16.61 0.17 -13.87
C GLY A 18 -15.31 -0.20 -14.56
N ALA A 19 -14.64 -1.27 -14.12
CA ALA A 19 -13.45 -1.80 -14.78
C ALA A 19 -13.77 -2.20 -16.24
N PHE A 20 -14.80 -3.03 -16.45
CA PHE A 20 -15.18 -3.49 -17.78
C PHE A 20 -15.70 -2.36 -18.69
N ILE A 21 -16.48 -1.41 -18.16
CA ILE A 21 -16.95 -0.24 -18.93
C ILE A 21 -15.75 0.64 -19.32
N SER A 22 -14.79 0.85 -18.39
CA SER A 22 -13.55 1.58 -18.68
C SER A 22 -12.74 0.91 -19.79
N LEU A 23 -12.64 -0.42 -19.77
CA LEU A 23 -11.97 -1.21 -20.82
C LEU A 23 -12.70 -1.13 -22.17
N ALA A 24 -14.02 -1.22 -22.16
CA ALA A 24 -14.84 -1.08 -23.38
C ALA A 24 -14.67 0.32 -23.99
N ALA A 25 -14.53 1.35 -23.14
CA ALA A 25 -14.29 2.73 -23.56
C ALA A 25 -12.82 3.02 -23.94
N ARG A 26 -11.91 2.04 -23.96
CA ARG A 26 -10.45 2.24 -24.12
C ARG A 26 -10.05 3.01 -25.39
N ARG A 27 -10.85 2.96 -26.46
CA ARG A 27 -10.61 3.73 -27.68
C ARG A 27 -10.82 5.24 -27.49
N ASN A 28 -11.70 5.64 -26.55
CA ASN A 28 -11.85 7.02 -26.10
C ASN A 28 -11.21 7.14 -24.70
N GLU A 29 -9.89 7.38 -24.67
CA GLU A 29 -9.12 7.40 -23.44
C GLU A 29 -9.66 8.42 -22.42
N GLN A 30 -10.15 9.59 -22.86
CA GLN A 30 -10.74 10.57 -21.95
C GLN A 30 -12.01 10.03 -21.27
N LEU A 31 -12.84 9.31 -21.99
CA LEU A 31 -14.04 8.68 -21.43
C LEU A 31 -13.66 7.58 -20.45
N SER A 32 -12.69 6.74 -20.80
CA SER A 32 -12.15 5.69 -19.91
C SER A 32 -11.60 6.27 -18.60
N ILE A 33 -10.81 7.35 -18.66
CA ILE A 33 -10.28 8.06 -17.47
C ILE A 33 -11.44 8.56 -16.59
N ASN A 34 -12.45 9.19 -17.19
CA ASN A 34 -13.59 9.74 -16.46
C ASN A 34 -14.41 8.64 -15.79
N ILE A 35 -14.68 7.54 -16.49
CA ILE A 35 -15.41 6.38 -15.95
C ILE A 35 -14.67 5.80 -14.76
N SER A 36 -13.36 5.55 -14.92
CA SER A 36 -12.54 5.00 -13.84
C SER A 36 -12.51 5.91 -12.61
N GLY A 37 -12.34 7.22 -12.81
CA GLY A 37 -12.34 8.20 -11.72
C GLY A 37 -13.68 8.28 -10.99
N VAL A 38 -14.80 8.36 -11.73
CA VAL A 38 -16.14 8.38 -11.13
C VAL A 38 -16.44 7.08 -10.39
N THR A 39 -16.12 5.94 -10.97
CA THR A 39 -16.24 4.63 -10.33
C THR A 39 -15.48 4.59 -9.01
N GLY A 40 -14.21 5.04 -9.00
CA GLY A 40 -13.38 5.07 -7.80
C GLY A 40 -14.00 5.93 -6.69
N VAL A 41 -14.47 7.14 -7.01
CA VAL A 41 -15.10 8.01 -6.00
C VAL A 41 -16.40 7.40 -5.47
N LEU A 42 -17.31 6.96 -6.34
CA LEU A 42 -18.61 6.42 -5.92
C LEU A 42 -18.46 5.15 -5.08
N ALA A 43 -17.68 4.18 -5.56
CA ALA A 43 -17.46 2.93 -4.84
C ALA A 43 -16.66 3.15 -3.55
N GLY A 44 -15.69 4.09 -3.53
CA GLY A 44 -14.97 4.46 -2.33
C GLY A 44 -15.89 5.05 -1.25
N VAL A 45 -16.81 5.95 -1.61
CA VAL A 45 -17.78 6.50 -0.66
C VAL A 45 -18.70 5.40 -0.12
N LEU A 46 -19.21 4.52 -0.98
CA LEU A 46 -20.07 3.41 -0.55
C LEU A 46 -19.32 2.42 0.35
N GLY A 47 -18.04 2.14 0.08
CA GLY A 47 -17.21 1.29 0.93
C GLY A 47 -17.05 1.85 2.35
N ILE A 48 -16.86 3.17 2.50
CA ILE A 48 -16.84 3.83 3.82
C ILE A 48 -18.20 3.68 4.50
N VAL A 49 -19.29 4.01 3.80
CA VAL A 49 -20.66 3.93 4.35
C VAL A 49 -21.02 2.51 4.79
N ALA A 50 -20.58 1.49 4.04
CA ALA A 50 -20.79 0.08 4.39
C ALA A 50 -20.12 -0.31 5.71
N CYS A 51 -18.96 0.26 6.03
CA CYS A 51 -18.13 -0.15 7.16
C CYS A 51 -18.35 0.69 8.44
N ILE A 52 -18.83 1.92 8.34
CA ILE A 52 -19.10 2.78 9.50
C ILE A 52 -19.96 2.09 10.59
N PRO A 53 -21.09 1.41 10.26
CA PRO A 53 -21.90 0.76 11.29
C PRO A 53 -21.10 -0.29 12.07
N VAL A 54 -20.29 -1.11 11.40
CA VAL A 54 -19.46 -2.14 12.02
C VAL A 54 -18.39 -1.53 12.93
N LEU A 55 -17.75 -0.42 12.50
CA LEU A 55 -16.74 0.28 13.33
C LEU A 55 -17.33 0.91 14.58
N ILE A 56 -18.60 1.34 14.53
CA ILE A 56 -19.29 1.95 15.68
C ILE A 56 -19.82 0.89 16.64
N SER A 57 -20.56 -0.12 16.13
CA SER A 57 -21.19 -1.17 16.93
C SER A 57 -20.20 -2.23 17.42
N SER A 58 -19.10 -2.45 16.68
CA SER A 58 -18.15 -3.55 16.85
C SER A 58 -18.75 -4.94 16.59
N ASP A 59 -19.94 -5.01 15.98
CA ASP A 59 -20.58 -6.29 15.62
C ASP A 59 -19.94 -6.87 14.36
N THR A 60 -19.67 -8.15 14.39
CA THR A 60 -19.21 -8.88 13.20
C THR A 60 -20.40 -9.31 12.36
N VAL A 61 -20.37 -9.00 11.07
CA VAL A 61 -21.41 -9.40 10.11
C VAL A 61 -20.84 -10.43 9.15
N VAL A 62 -21.52 -11.57 9.01
CA VAL A 62 -21.10 -12.67 8.13
C VAL A 62 -22.25 -13.10 7.24
N ASP A 63 -21.97 -13.38 5.98
CA ASP A 63 -22.89 -14.00 5.03
C ASP A 63 -22.13 -15.01 4.16
N VAL A 64 -22.80 -16.11 3.79
CA VAL A 64 -22.21 -17.23 3.06
C VAL A 64 -23.00 -17.47 1.77
N PHE A 65 -22.31 -17.41 0.65
CA PHE A 65 -22.86 -17.61 -0.68
C PHE A 65 -22.45 -18.97 -1.24
N LYS A 66 -23.43 -19.77 -1.66
CA LYS A 66 -23.16 -21.00 -2.38
C LYS A 66 -22.52 -20.70 -3.72
N THR A 67 -21.46 -21.41 -4.05
CA THR A 67 -20.74 -21.30 -5.32
C THR A 67 -20.81 -22.60 -6.09
N PRO A 68 -20.44 -22.62 -7.39
CA PRO A 68 -20.34 -23.86 -8.16
C PRO A 68 -19.29 -24.85 -7.64
N PHE A 69 -18.41 -24.42 -6.75
CA PHE A 69 -17.35 -25.25 -6.17
C PHE A 69 -17.84 -25.83 -4.84
N GLU A 70 -18.05 -27.14 -4.79
CA GLU A 70 -18.52 -27.85 -3.58
C GLU A 70 -17.55 -27.72 -2.39
N PHE A 71 -16.25 -27.54 -2.69
CA PHE A 71 -15.18 -27.45 -1.67
C PHE A 71 -14.97 -26.03 -1.13
N ALA A 72 -15.59 -25.00 -1.71
CA ALA A 72 -15.38 -23.63 -1.28
C ALA A 72 -16.66 -22.80 -1.44
N SER A 73 -17.29 -22.43 -0.33
CA SER A 73 -18.33 -21.40 -0.29
C SER A 73 -17.70 -20.01 -0.29
N PHE A 74 -18.35 -19.05 -0.92
CA PHE A 74 -17.90 -17.66 -0.86
C PHE A 74 -18.47 -16.99 0.38
N SER A 75 -17.68 -16.95 1.45
CA SER A 75 -18.05 -16.30 2.70
C SER A 75 -17.44 -14.90 2.81
N ILE A 76 -18.31 -13.94 3.11
CA ILE A 76 -17.95 -12.54 3.38
C ILE A 76 -18.10 -12.30 4.87
N ARG A 77 -17.05 -11.78 5.50
CA ARG A 77 -17.02 -11.36 6.89
C ARG A 77 -16.54 -9.92 7.01
N ILE A 78 -17.34 -9.09 7.65
CA ILE A 78 -16.98 -7.72 8.00
C ILE A 78 -16.87 -7.67 9.52
N ASP A 79 -15.66 -7.84 10.02
CA ASP A 79 -15.29 -7.58 11.43
C ASP A 79 -14.61 -6.20 11.54
N GLY A 80 -14.25 -5.82 12.76
CA GLY A 80 -13.62 -4.53 13.01
C GLY A 80 -12.36 -4.28 12.20
N LEU A 81 -11.50 -5.31 12.02
CA LEU A 81 -10.26 -5.22 11.24
C LEU A 81 -10.54 -5.09 9.73
N ALA A 82 -11.46 -5.90 9.20
CA ALA A 82 -11.87 -5.82 7.80
C ALA A 82 -12.53 -4.47 7.49
N ALA A 83 -13.45 -4.01 8.33
CA ALA A 83 -14.09 -2.71 8.20
C ALA A 83 -13.06 -1.55 8.22
N PHE A 84 -12.09 -1.60 9.13
CA PHE A 84 -10.99 -0.65 9.20
C PHE A 84 -10.18 -0.65 7.89
N MET A 85 -9.79 -1.82 7.39
CA MET A 85 -9.04 -1.93 6.14
C MET A 85 -9.82 -1.40 4.94
N VAL A 86 -11.11 -1.72 4.82
CA VAL A 86 -11.97 -1.17 3.75
C VAL A 86 -12.07 0.35 3.83
N CYS A 87 -12.17 0.94 5.02
CA CYS A 87 -12.16 2.39 5.19
C CYS A 87 -10.84 3.02 4.74
N VAL A 88 -9.69 2.42 5.10
CA VAL A 88 -8.36 2.90 4.67
C VAL A 88 -8.20 2.81 3.16
N ILE A 89 -8.59 1.68 2.54
CA ILE A 89 -8.60 1.49 1.08
C ILE A 89 -9.46 2.58 0.42
N SER A 90 -10.70 2.71 0.88
CA SER A 90 -11.70 3.60 0.28
C SER A 90 -11.30 5.08 0.37
N LEU A 91 -10.74 5.51 1.51
CA LEU A 91 -10.23 6.88 1.68
C LEU A 91 -9.17 7.21 0.62
N LEU A 92 -8.19 6.33 0.45
CA LEU A 92 -7.14 6.54 -0.55
C LEU A 92 -7.67 6.45 -1.98
N VAL A 93 -8.61 5.56 -2.24
CA VAL A 93 -9.24 5.42 -3.57
C VAL A 93 -9.96 6.71 -3.97
N ILE A 94 -10.77 7.30 -3.09
CA ILE A 94 -11.47 8.56 -3.38
C ILE A 94 -10.48 9.64 -3.82
N VAL A 95 -9.38 9.78 -3.09
CA VAL A 95 -8.38 10.83 -3.35
C VAL A 95 -7.55 10.54 -4.60
N THR A 96 -7.11 9.30 -4.80
CA THR A 96 -6.35 8.90 -5.99
C THR A 96 -7.21 8.92 -7.26
N ALA A 97 -8.50 8.61 -7.17
CA ALA A 97 -9.46 8.75 -8.26
C ALA A 97 -9.67 10.23 -8.64
N LEU A 98 -9.82 11.13 -7.65
CA LEU A 98 -9.88 12.57 -7.90
C LEU A 98 -8.60 13.09 -8.58
N TYR A 99 -7.43 12.65 -8.12
CA TYR A 99 -6.15 13.00 -8.72
C TYR A 99 -6.02 12.51 -10.16
N SER A 100 -6.54 11.30 -10.45
CA SER A 100 -6.43 10.63 -11.75
C SER A 100 -7.12 11.38 -12.89
N PHE A 101 -8.20 12.16 -12.65
CA PHE A 101 -8.89 12.93 -13.68
C PHE A 101 -7.98 13.88 -14.48
N SER A 102 -6.90 14.33 -13.87
CA SER A 102 -5.92 15.20 -14.53
C SER A 102 -4.59 14.50 -14.79
N TYR A 103 -4.09 13.72 -13.84
CA TYR A 103 -2.77 13.08 -13.91
C TYR A 103 -2.69 12.04 -15.04
N VAL A 104 -3.71 11.19 -15.20
CA VAL A 104 -3.69 10.09 -16.20
C VAL A 104 -3.71 10.63 -17.64
N LYS A 105 -4.06 11.89 -17.85
CA LYS A 105 -4.00 12.52 -19.20
C LYS A 105 -2.59 12.54 -19.79
N GLU A 106 -1.53 12.52 -18.96
CA GLU A 106 -0.14 12.42 -19.41
C GLU A 106 0.19 11.06 -20.08
N TYR A 107 -0.63 10.06 -19.80
CA TYR A 107 -0.48 8.71 -20.37
C TYR A 107 -1.36 8.47 -21.59
N LYS A 108 -1.99 9.50 -22.16
CA LYS A 108 -2.72 9.37 -23.42
C LYS A 108 -1.79 8.95 -24.54
N GLY A 109 -2.21 7.92 -25.29
CA GLY A 109 -1.37 7.27 -26.30
C GLY A 109 -0.36 6.25 -25.74
N LYS A 110 -0.29 6.08 -24.40
CA LYS A 110 0.60 5.14 -23.71
C LYS A 110 -0.15 4.15 -22.81
N GLY A 111 -1.40 3.81 -23.16
CA GLY A 111 -2.20 2.85 -22.42
C GLY A 111 -3.14 3.43 -21.37
N ALA A 112 -3.39 4.75 -21.35
CA ALA A 112 -4.36 5.39 -20.44
C ALA A 112 -5.74 4.74 -20.50
N GLY A 113 -6.16 4.25 -21.67
CA GLY A 113 -7.46 3.59 -21.85
C GLY A 113 -7.62 2.25 -21.12
N SER A 114 -6.55 1.52 -20.86
CA SER A 114 -6.57 0.24 -20.12
C SER A 114 -6.23 0.41 -18.64
N MET A 115 -5.59 1.50 -18.27
CA MET A 115 -5.18 1.78 -16.89
C MET A 115 -6.37 1.79 -15.93
N GLY A 116 -7.52 2.33 -16.35
CA GLY A 116 -8.75 2.35 -15.56
C GLY A 116 -9.29 0.96 -15.24
N PHE A 117 -9.17 0.00 -16.16
CA PHE A 117 -9.54 -1.40 -15.92
C PHE A 117 -8.68 -2.01 -14.82
N PHE A 118 -7.36 -1.95 -14.97
CA PHE A 118 -6.45 -2.55 -13.99
C PHE A 118 -6.53 -1.86 -12.63
N MET A 119 -6.75 -0.54 -12.58
CA MET A 119 -6.89 0.19 -11.33
C MET A 119 -8.15 -0.23 -10.57
N ASN A 120 -9.31 -0.28 -11.23
CA ASN A 120 -10.56 -0.71 -10.59
C ASN A 120 -10.52 -2.19 -10.17
N LEU A 121 -9.93 -3.08 -10.99
CA LEU A 121 -9.75 -4.48 -10.66
C LEU A 121 -8.81 -4.66 -9.46
N PHE A 122 -7.72 -3.89 -9.40
CA PHE A 122 -6.79 -3.85 -8.29
C PHE A 122 -7.48 -3.46 -6.98
N ILE A 123 -8.32 -2.42 -7.01
CA ILE A 123 -9.07 -1.97 -5.83
C ILE A 123 -10.13 -3.00 -5.42
N ALA A 124 -10.90 -3.52 -6.37
CA ALA A 124 -11.91 -4.55 -6.11
C ALA A 124 -11.31 -5.76 -5.43
N SER A 125 -10.14 -6.23 -5.91
CA SER A 125 -9.45 -7.38 -5.33
C SER A 125 -8.98 -7.14 -3.90
N MET A 126 -8.50 -5.94 -3.57
CA MET A 126 -8.11 -5.59 -2.20
C MET A 126 -9.32 -5.58 -1.24
N VAL A 127 -10.44 -4.98 -1.65
CA VAL A 127 -11.67 -4.95 -0.84
C VAL A 127 -12.23 -6.35 -0.65
N ALA A 128 -12.31 -7.14 -1.72
CA ALA A 128 -12.78 -8.53 -1.66
C ALA A 128 -11.89 -9.41 -0.79
N LEU A 129 -10.56 -9.21 -0.84
CA LEU A 129 -9.58 -9.95 -0.06
C LEU A 129 -9.77 -9.74 1.44
N VAL A 130 -9.82 -8.48 1.90
CA VAL A 130 -9.90 -8.18 3.34
C VAL A 130 -11.24 -8.58 3.96
N THR A 131 -12.27 -8.77 3.14
CA THR A 131 -13.61 -9.21 3.57
C THR A 131 -13.89 -10.69 3.32
N SER A 132 -12.98 -11.42 2.68
CA SER A 132 -13.12 -12.86 2.45
C SER A 132 -12.86 -13.65 3.73
N ASP A 133 -13.78 -14.55 4.12
CA ASP A 133 -13.64 -15.48 5.26
C ASP A 133 -13.36 -16.93 4.81
N ASN A 134 -12.80 -17.09 3.61
CA ASN A 134 -12.43 -18.37 3.02
C ASN A 134 -11.03 -18.30 2.41
N ALA A 135 -10.17 -19.27 2.72
CA ALA A 135 -8.77 -19.31 2.30
C ALA A 135 -8.60 -19.41 0.78
N PHE A 136 -9.48 -20.14 0.08
CA PHE A 136 -9.43 -20.27 -1.38
C PHE A 136 -9.70 -18.93 -2.05
N TYR A 137 -10.81 -18.27 -1.72
CA TYR A 137 -11.15 -16.95 -2.31
C TYR A 137 -10.19 -15.87 -1.88
N PHE A 138 -9.66 -15.93 -0.65
CA PHE A 138 -8.61 -15.04 -0.20
C PHE A 138 -7.38 -15.12 -1.12
N LEU A 139 -6.91 -16.32 -1.46
CA LEU A 139 -5.79 -16.52 -2.39
C LEU A 139 -6.13 -16.05 -3.82
N VAL A 140 -7.34 -16.31 -4.31
CA VAL A 140 -7.78 -15.84 -5.63
C VAL A 140 -7.72 -14.31 -5.70
N PHE A 141 -8.23 -13.61 -4.69
CA PHE A 141 -8.18 -12.14 -4.67
C PHE A 141 -6.77 -11.61 -4.43
N PHE A 142 -5.93 -12.32 -3.68
CA PHE A 142 -4.52 -11.97 -3.48
C PHE A 142 -3.74 -12.04 -4.79
N GLU A 143 -3.96 -13.07 -5.61
CA GLU A 143 -3.36 -13.21 -6.93
C GLU A 143 -3.91 -12.17 -7.92
N MET A 144 -5.22 -11.94 -7.92
CA MET A 144 -5.85 -10.93 -8.78
C MET A 144 -5.32 -9.53 -8.46
N MET A 145 -5.13 -9.19 -7.17
CA MET A 145 -4.48 -7.95 -6.73
C MET A 145 -3.05 -7.86 -7.26
N SER A 146 -2.28 -8.94 -7.17
CA SER A 146 -0.89 -8.99 -7.63
C SER A 146 -0.79 -8.81 -9.14
N LEU A 147 -1.65 -9.49 -9.90
CA LEU A 147 -1.69 -9.41 -11.35
C LEU A 147 -2.15 -8.02 -11.84
N ALA A 148 -3.20 -7.47 -11.26
CA ALA A 148 -3.68 -6.15 -11.65
C ALA A 148 -2.63 -5.06 -11.39
N SER A 149 -1.95 -5.10 -10.23
CA SER A 149 -0.88 -4.15 -9.91
C SER A 149 0.38 -4.38 -10.77
N TYR A 150 0.68 -5.60 -11.18
CA TYR A 150 1.75 -5.89 -12.15
C TYR A 150 1.53 -5.12 -13.47
N PHE A 151 0.33 -5.18 -14.04
CA PHE A 151 0.02 -4.42 -15.25
C PHE A 151 0.08 -2.90 -15.06
N LEU A 152 -0.20 -2.40 -13.84
CA LEU A 152 0.00 -0.98 -13.51
C LEU A 152 1.49 -0.60 -13.45
N VAL A 153 2.38 -1.50 -13.00
CA VAL A 153 3.83 -1.29 -13.03
C VAL A 153 4.35 -1.24 -14.46
N LEU A 154 3.79 -2.06 -15.36
CA LEU A 154 4.18 -2.15 -16.76
C LEU A 154 3.66 -1.00 -17.65
N THR A 155 3.01 0.01 -17.11
CA THR A 155 2.32 1.05 -17.90
C THR A 155 3.24 1.75 -18.92
N GLU A 156 4.50 2.03 -18.58
CA GLU A 156 5.45 2.71 -19.47
C GLU A 156 6.09 1.76 -20.50
N GLN A 157 6.04 0.44 -20.31
CA GLN A 157 6.54 -0.62 -21.20
C GLN A 157 8.02 -0.47 -21.62
N ASP A 158 8.80 0.30 -20.88
CA ASP A 158 10.25 0.36 -21.06
C ASP A 158 10.94 -0.83 -20.36
N ASP A 159 12.21 -1.09 -20.70
CA ASP A 159 12.98 -2.20 -20.12
C ASP A 159 13.05 -2.14 -18.59
N ASN A 160 13.09 -0.93 -18.03
CA ASN A 160 13.11 -0.74 -16.58
C ASN A 160 11.78 -1.14 -15.94
N ALA A 161 10.65 -0.76 -16.54
CA ALA A 161 9.32 -1.12 -16.05
C ALA A 161 9.07 -2.62 -16.19
N VAL A 162 9.50 -3.24 -17.30
CA VAL A 162 9.40 -4.69 -17.53
C VAL A 162 10.21 -5.46 -16.48
N ASN A 163 11.49 -5.11 -16.29
CA ASN A 163 12.35 -5.76 -15.29
C ASN A 163 11.84 -5.56 -13.85
N ALA A 164 11.35 -4.35 -13.52
CA ALA A 164 10.77 -4.08 -12.22
C ALA A 164 9.47 -4.88 -11.99
N GLY A 165 8.62 -4.96 -13.01
CA GLY A 165 7.39 -5.74 -12.99
C GLY A 165 7.66 -7.23 -12.83
N LEU A 166 8.59 -7.81 -13.61
CA LEU A 166 8.96 -9.22 -13.49
C LEU A 166 9.50 -9.56 -12.11
N LEU A 167 10.40 -8.74 -11.55
CA LEU A 167 10.92 -8.97 -10.21
C LEU A 167 9.79 -8.92 -9.16
N TYR A 168 8.89 -7.94 -9.26
CA TYR A 168 7.70 -7.85 -8.41
C TYR A 168 6.83 -9.10 -8.53
N PHE A 169 6.54 -9.53 -9.77
CA PHE A 169 5.74 -10.71 -10.06
C PHE A 169 6.33 -11.97 -9.39
N PHE A 170 7.63 -12.21 -9.57
CA PHE A 170 8.30 -13.38 -8.99
C PHE A 170 8.25 -13.39 -7.47
N ILE A 171 8.59 -12.27 -6.81
CA ILE A 171 8.59 -12.19 -5.34
C ILE A 171 7.17 -12.33 -4.80
N ALA A 172 6.18 -11.71 -5.46
CA ALA A 172 4.78 -11.81 -5.07
C ALA A 172 4.27 -13.26 -5.14
N HIS A 173 4.53 -13.97 -6.25
CA HIS A 173 4.08 -15.36 -6.44
C HIS A 173 4.82 -16.33 -5.54
N ALA A 174 6.13 -16.16 -5.32
CA ALA A 174 6.86 -16.94 -4.32
C ALA A 174 6.24 -16.77 -2.93
N GLY A 175 5.87 -15.54 -2.56
CA GLY A 175 5.13 -15.25 -1.32
C GLY A 175 3.77 -15.95 -1.27
N SER A 176 3.00 -15.91 -2.36
CA SER A 176 1.69 -16.56 -2.45
C SER A 176 1.78 -18.08 -2.26
N VAL A 177 2.81 -18.72 -2.82
CA VAL A 177 3.03 -20.15 -2.62
C VAL A 177 3.27 -20.47 -1.15
N LEU A 178 4.05 -19.66 -0.43
CA LEU A 178 4.27 -19.85 1.01
C LEU A 178 2.97 -19.71 1.80
N ILE A 179 2.12 -18.70 1.48
CA ILE A 179 0.80 -18.53 2.10
C ILE A 179 -0.11 -19.72 1.80
N MET A 180 -0.11 -20.20 0.56
CA MET A 180 -0.89 -21.36 0.14
C MET A 180 -0.50 -22.60 0.93
N ILE A 181 0.80 -22.87 1.10
CA ILE A 181 1.28 -24.00 1.91
C ILE A 181 0.82 -23.84 3.36
N ALA A 182 0.90 -22.65 3.95
CA ALA A 182 0.40 -22.40 5.30
C ALA A 182 -1.10 -22.70 5.42
N PHE A 183 -1.93 -22.27 4.46
CA PHE A 183 -3.37 -22.57 4.47
C PHE A 183 -3.67 -24.06 4.22
N PHE A 184 -2.85 -24.77 3.44
CA PHE A 184 -2.98 -26.22 3.30
C PHE A 184 -2.66 -26.97 4.60
N ILE A 185 -1.72 -26.49 5.42
CA ILE A 185 -1.49 -27.05 6.76
C ILE A 185 -2.77 -26.95 7.60
N PHE A 186 -3.44 -25.80 7.61
CA PHE A 186 -4.74 -25.66 8.28
C PHE A 186 -5.80 -26.58 7.70
N TYR A 187 -5.91 -26.63 6.36
CA TYR A 187 -6.90 -27.47 5.67
C TYR A 187 -6.77 -28.95 6.02
N CYS A 188 -5.54 -29.49 6.13
CA CYS A 188 -5.31 -30.89 6.51
C CYS A 188 -5.91 -31.27 7.87
N TYR A 189 -6.06 -30.29 8.78
CA TYR A 189 -6.62 -30.51 10.10
C TYR A 189 -8.09 -30.08 10.21
N ALA A 190 -8.46 -29.01 9.52
CA ALA A 190 -9.81 -28.46 9.55
C ALA A 190 -10.78 -29.16 8.60
N GLY A 191 -10.28 -29.79 7.53
CA GLY A 191 -11.10 -30.42 6.48
C GLY A 191 -11.93 -29.43 5.64
N SER A 192 -11.70 -28.12 5.78
CA SER A 192 -12.44 -27.06 5.10
C SER A 192 -11.52 -25.87 4.82
N PHE A 193 -11.81 -25.07 3.78
CA PHE A 193 -11.12 -23.80 3.50
C PHE A 193 -11.73 -22.59 4.22
N GLU A 194 -12.82 -22.77 4.99
CA GLU A 194 -13.43 -21.68 5.75
C GLU A 194 -12.51 -21.23 6.89
N PHE A 195 -12.27 -19.93 7.04
CA PHE A 195 -11.52 -19.41 8.18
C PHE A 195 -12.24 -19.63 9.51
N SER A 196 -13.56 -19.76 9.50
CA SER A 196 -14.33 -20.16 10.68
C SER A 196 -13.93 -21.55 11.18
N ALA A 197 -13.65 -22.50 10.27
CA ALA A 197 -13.14 -23.83 10.62
C ALA A 197 -11.67 -23.75 11.09
N PHE A 198 -10.85 -22.90 10.46
CA PHE A 198 -9.46 -22.71 10.88
C PHE A 198 -9.35 -22.16 12.30
N ARG A 199 -10.22 -21.18 12.68
CA ARG A 199 -10.27 -20.63 14.06
C ARG A 199 -10.61 -21.68 15.13
N GLN A 200 -11.36 -22.72 14.77
CA GLN A 200 -11.75 -23.79 15.68
C GLN A 200 -10.73 -24.94 15.72
N THR A 201 -9.77 -24.95 14.79
CA THR A 201 -8.81 -26.04 14.64
C THR A 201 -7.57 -25.78 15.49
N THR A 202 -7.21 -26.74 16.34
CA THR A 202 -5.96 -26.70 17.09
C THR A 202 -4.88 -27.47 16.35
N LEU A 203 -3.88 -26.76 15.85
CA LEU A 203 -2.71 -27.37 15.22
C LEU A 203 -1.69 -27.82 16.27
N PRO A 204 -0.96 -28.94 16.04
CA PRO A 204 0.22 -29.29 16.83
C PRO A 204 1.24 -28.14 16.82
N ALA A 205 1.87 -27.85 17.97
CA ALA A 205 2.75 -26.68 18.12
C ALA A 205 3.84 -26.53 17.04
N PRO A 206 4.54 -27.60 16.58
CA PRO A 206 5.52 -27.47 15.49
C PRO A 206 4.88 -27.07 14.15
N LEU A 207 3.67 -27.58 13.84
CA LEU A 207 2.96 -27.25 12.61
C LEU A 207 2.36 -25.85 12.67
N ALA A 208 1.84 -25.43 13.82
CA ALA A 208 1.38 -24.06 14.04
C ALA A 208 2.52 -23.06 13.85
N PHE A 209 3.72 -23.33 14.38
CA PHE A 209 4.90 -22.50 14.18
C PHE A 209 5.34 -22.48 12.71
N THR A 210 5.34 -23.64 12.03
CA THR A 210 5.67 -23.74 10.61
C THR A 210 4.68 -22.95 9.75
N ALA A 211 3.38 -23.10 9.98
CA ALA A 211 2.34 -22.36 9.28
C ALA A 211 2.48 -20.85 9.50
N PHE A 212 2.79 -20.43 10.74
CA PHE A 212 3.07 -19.02 11.04
C PHE A 212 4.28 -18.48 10.24
N ILE A 213 5.42 -19.19 10.25
CA ILE A 213 6.64 -18.76 9.55
C ILE A 213 6.39 -18.66 8.03
N LEU A 214 5.74 -19.65 7.43
CA LEU A 214 5.41 -19.63 6.01
C LEU A 214 4.49 -18.46 5.66
N ALA A 215 3.44 -18.24 6.43
CA ALA A 215 2.54 -17.12 6.26
C ALA A 215 3.26 -15.77 6.48
N PHE A 216 4.08 -15.66 7.54
CA PHE A 216 4.86 -14.47 7.86
C PHE A 216 5.81 -14.09 6.73
N LEU A 217 6.55 -15.04 6.17
CA LEU A 217 7.43 -14.80 5.03
C LEU A 217 6.65 -14.45 3.76
N GLY A 218 5.55 -15.15 3.48
CA GLY A 218 4.72 -14.89 2.31
C GLY A 218 4.04 -13.52 2.35
N PHE A 219 3.40 -13.17 3.45
CA PHE A 219 2.79 -11.85 3.65
C PHE A 219 3.85 -10.75 3.82
N GLY A 220 4.98 -11.05 4.45
CA GLY A 220 6.12 -10.16 4.57
C GLY A 220 6.75 -9.80 3.23
N ALA A 221 6.81 -10.74 2.29
CA ALA A 221 7.22 -10.46 0.91
C ALA A 221 6.28 -9.43 0.25
N LYS A 222 4.97 -9.55 0.45
CA LYS A 222 3.99 -8.58 -0.05
C LYS A 222 4.06 -7.24 0.66
N ALA A 223 4.32 -7.23 1.97
CA ALA A 223 4.53 -6.02 2.76
C ALA A 223 5.84 -5.30 2.40
N GLY A 224 6.80 -6.01 1.81
CA GLY A 224 8.11 -5.47 1.47
C GLY A 224 9.04 -5.34 2.68
N MET A 225 8.97 -6.27 3.64
CA MET A 225 9.91 -6.31 4.76
C MET A 225 11.31 -6.77 4.31
N ILE A 226 12.35 -6.36 5.00
CA ILE A 226 13.71 -6.85 4.75
C ILE A 226 13.83 -8.30 5.28
N PRO A 227 14.37 -9.24 4.45
CA PRO A 227 15.11 -9.05 3.20
C PRO A 227 14.25 -9.09 1.91
N LEU A 228 12.94 -9.30 1.97
CA LEU A 228 12.06 -9.54 0.82
C LEU A 228 11.56 -8.24 0.14
N HIS A 229 12.24 -7.11 0.36
CA HIS A 229 11.82 -5.76 -0.01
C HIS A 229 12.24 -5.30 -1.40
N SER A 230 13.16 -5.99 -2.09
CA SER A 230 13.88 -5.46 -3.26
C SER A 230 13.02 -5.13 -4.48
N TRP A 231 11.82 -5.71 -4.59
CA TRP A 231 10.85 -5.38 -5.63
C TRP A 231 10.27 -3.96 -5.47
N LEU A 232 10.11 -3.51 -4.23
CA LEU A 232 9.38 -2.29 -3.88
C LEU A 232 10.08 -1.02 -4.39
N PRO A 233 11.41 -0.83 -4.20
CA PRO A 233 12.15 0.31 -4.74
C PRO A 233 12.30 0.31 -6.27
N LYS A 234 12.01 -0.81 -6.95
CA LYS A 234 12.00 -0.90 -8.40
C LYS A 234 10.60 -0.69 -8.97
N ALA A 235 9.57 -1.33 -8.41
CA ALA A 235 8.19 -1.27 -8.89
C ALA A 235 7.52 0.10 -8.69
N HIS A 236 7.69 0.75 -7.52
CA HIS A 236 7.05 2.04 -7.26
C HIS A 236 7.53 3.19 -8.15
N PRO A 237 8.83 3.33 -8.48
CA PRO A 237 9.27 4.34 -9.45
C PRO A 237 8.76 4.09 -10.87
N ALA A 238 8.56 2.84 -11.26
CA ALA A 238 8.06 2.45 -12.58
C ALA A 238 6.55 2.70 -12.74
N ALA A 239 5.76 2.40 -11.70
CA ALA A 239 4.31 2.60 -11.74
C ALA A 239 3.91 4.08 -11.82
N PRO A 240 2.77 4.44 -12.45
CA PRO A 240 2.19 5.78 -12.39
C PRO A 240 1.97 6.24 -10.94
N SER A 241 2.15 7.53 -10.64
CA SER A 241 2.21 7.99 -9.25
C SER A 241 0.93 7.76 -8.43
N HIS A 242 -0.26 7.85 -9.05
CA HIS A 242 -1.52 7.51 -8.37
C HIS A 242 -1.63 6.01 -8.06
N ALA A 243 -1.10 5.14 -8.93
CA ALA A 243 -1.00 3.71 -8.66
C ALA A 243 0.06 3.44 -7.56
N SER A 244 1.23 4.12 -7.61
CA SER A 244 2.25 4.03 -6.56
C SER A 244 1.72 4.46 -5.19
N ALA A 245 0.85 5.50 -5.14
CA ALA A 245 0.17 5.93 -3.92
C ALA A 245 -0.72 4.82 -3.35
N MET A 246 -1.48 4.12 -4.19
CA MET A 246 -2.31 2.97 -3.77
C MET A 246 -1.46 1.75 -3.38
N MET A 247 -0.43 1.43 -4.14
CA MET A 247 0.47 0.30 -3.83
C MET A 247 1.17 0.51 -2.49
N SER A 248 1.80 1.68 -2.27
CA SER A 248 2.47 2.01 -1.02
C SER A 248 1.49 2.30 0.12
N GLY A 249 0.41 3.02 -0.17
CA GLY A 249 -0.58 3.43 0.81
C GLY A 249 -1.46 2.30 1.33
N VAL A 250 -1.77 1.29 0.50
CA VAL A 250 -2.72 0.21 0.87
C VAL A 250 -2.19 -1.18 0.58
N MET A 251 -1.73 -1.50 -0.64
CA MET A 251 -1.40 -2.87 -1.04
C MET A 251 -0.41 -3.55 -0.10
N VAL A 252 0.67 -2.87 0.30
CA VAL A 252 1.66 -3.44 1.23
C VAL A 252 1.06 -3.73 2.62
N LYS A 253 -0.01 -3.00 3.02
CA LYS A 253 -0.73 -3.25 4.28
C LYS A 253 -1.59 -4.52 4.24
N ILE A 254 -1.94 -5.01 3.06
CA ILE A 254 -2.56 -6.34 2.92
C ILE A 254 -1.60 -7.42 3.45
N GLY A 255 -0.28 -7.24 3.29
CA GLY A 255 0.70 -8.12 3.94
C GLY A 255 0.61 -8.07 5.47
N ILE A 256 0.50 -6.87 6.06
CA ILE A 256 0.31 -6.73 7.51
C ILE A 256 -1.03 -7.31 7.97
N PHE A 257 -2.11 -7.05 7.22
CA PHE A 257 -3.42 -7.67 7.47
C PHE A 257 -3.32 -9.20 7.50
N GLY A 258 -2.59 -9.80 6.54
CA GLY A 258 -2.37 -11.25 6.50
C GLY A 258 -1.57 -11.76 7.70
N ILE A 259 -0.54 -11.03 8.16
CA ILE A 259 0.24 -11.39 9.37
C ILE A 259 -0.67 -11.38 10.62
N ILE A 260 -1.50 -10.34 10.77
CA ILE A 260 -2.47 -10.25 11.87
C ILE A 260 -3.52 -11.38 11.74
N LYS A 261 -4.03 -11.61 10.53
CA LYS A 261 -5.03 -12.65 10.26
C LYS A 261 -4.53 -14.03 10.68
N VAL A 262 -3.33 -14.43 10.24
CA VAL A 262 -2.80 -15.77 10.59
C VAL A 262 -2.28 -15.80 12.03
N GLY A 263 -1.49 -14.81 12.44
CA GLY A 263 -0.84 -14.84 13.75
C GLY A 263 -1.78 -14.59 14.92
N VAL A 264 -2.74 -13.68 14.76
CA VAL A 264 -3.68 -13.29 15.84
C VAL A 264 -5.02 -14.01 15.69
N ASP A 265 -5.72 -13.88 14.53
CA ASP A 265 -7.08 -14.38 14.37
C ASP A 265 -7.15 -15.91 14.24
N LEU A 266 -6.22 -16.55 13.48
CA LEU A 266 -6.26 -18.01 13.25
C LEU A 266 -5.44 -18.81 14.28
N LEU A 267 -4.28 -18.32 14.71
CA LEU A 267 -3.38 -18.99 15.66
C LEU A 267 -3.49 -18.47 17.10
N GLY A 268 -4.27 -17.40 17.34
CA GLY A 268 -4.50 -16.81 18.66
C GLY A 268 -3.25 -16.27 19.34
N SER A 269 -2.14 -16.05 18.61
CA SER A 269 -0.83 -15.62 19.14
C SER A 269 -0.40 -16.38 20.41
N THR A 270 -0.62 -17.69 20.45
CA THR A 270 -0.35 -18.52 21.63
C THR A 270 1.13 -18.69 21.96
N ASN A 271 2.02 -18.34 21.02
CA ASN A 271 3.46 -18.46 21.19
C ASN A 271 4.12 -17.07 21.13
N VAL A 272 4.85 -16.71 22.18
CA VAL A 272 5.60 -15.45 22.31
C VAL A 272 6.54 -15.19 21.12
N TRP A 273 7.14 -16.24 20.57
CA TRP A 273 8.06 -16.14 19.45
C TRP A 273 7.44 -15.60 18.16
N TYR A 274 6.11 -15.72 17.97
CA TYR A 274 5.44 -15.08 16.84
C TYR A 274 5.64 -13.55 16.90
N GLY A 275 5.36 -12.97 18.05
CA GLY A 275 5.51 -11.53 18.25
C GLY A 275 6.98 -11.07 18.26
N VAL A 276 7.89 -11.86 18.83
CA VAL A 276 9.34 -11.55 18.85
C VAL A 276 9.91 -11.51 17.44
N ILE A 277 9.54 -12.45 16.57
CA ILE A 277 9.94 -12.48 15.16
C ILE A 277 9.42 -11.25 14.43
N VAL A 278 8.11 -10.95 14.57
CA VAL A 278 7.50 -9.77 13.92
C VAL A 278 8.17 -8.48 14.39
N LEU A 279 8.41 -8.33 15.70
CA LEU A 279 9.11 -7.18 16.29
C LEU A 279 10.54 -7.04 15.75
N GLY A 280 11.30 -8.14 15.72
CA GLY A 280 12.69 -8.15 15.27
C GLY A 280 12.85 -7.77 13.81
N PHE A 281 12.06 -8.41 12.90
CA PHE A 281 12.05 -8.06 11.49
C PHE A 281 11.53 -6.63 11.25
N GLY A 282 10.55 -6.20 12.06
CA GLY A 282 10.03 -4.83 12.04
C GLY A 282 11.12 -3.81 12.37
N ALA A 283 11.84 -4.01 13.46
CA ALA A 283 12.91 -3.11 13.91
C ALA A 283 14.06 -3.03 12.89
N VAL A 284 14.49 -4.17 12.32
CA VAL A 284 15.54 -4.20 11.29
C VAL A 284 15.06 -3.49 10.01
N SER A 285 13.81 -3.73 9.59
CA SER A 285 13.25 -3.12 8.39
C SER A 285 13.11 -1.60 8.54
N SER A 286 12.78 -1.09 9.73
CA SER A 286 12.65 0.34 9.98
C SER A 286 13.99 1.06 9.81
N VAL A 287 15.05 0.58 10.47
CA VAL A 287 16.38 1.23 10.42
C VAL A 287 17.03 1.10 9.04
N LEU A 288 17.05 -0.10 8.46
CA LEU A 288 17.69 -0.29 7.15
C LEU A 288 16.90 0.39 6.03
N GLY A 289 15.57 0.43 6.14
CA GLY A 289 14.71 1.13 5.17
C GLY A 289 15.05 2.61 5.10
N VAL A 290 15.14 3.31 6.22
CA VAL A 290 15.48 4.75 6.25
C VAL A 290 16.90 5.01 5.80
N LEU A 291 17.88 4.16 6.18
CA LEU A 291 19.25 4.29 5.73
C LEU A 291 19.35 4.17 4.20
N TYR A 292 18.67 3.20 3.60
CA TYR A 292 18.67 3.03 2.15
C TYR A 292 17.96 4.18 1.43
N ALA A 293 16.87 4.74 2.01
CA ALA A 293 16.21 5.94 1.51
C ALA A 293 17.14 7.16 1.47
N LEU A 294 17.96 7.34 2.52
CA LEU A 294 18.93 8.45 2.59
C LEU A 294 19.97 8.42 1.47
N ALA A 295 20.28 7.25 0.91
CA ALA A 295 21.22 7.09 -0.18
C ALA A 295 20.65 7.40 -1.57
N GLU A 296 19.33 7.53 -1.71
CA GLU A 296 18.68 7.67 -3.01
C GLU A 296 18.59 9.13 -3.47
N HIS A 297 18.70 9.33 -4.79
CA HIS A 297 18.54 10.61 -5.48
C HIS A 297 17.21 10.68 -6.26
N ASP A 298 16.62 9.53 -6.61
CA ASP A 298 15.27 9.42 -7.19
C ASP A 298 14.21 9.58 -6.09
N ILE A 299 13.35 10.60 -6.20
CA ILE A 299 12.33 10.92 -5.20
C ILE A 299 11.33 9.77 -4.98
N LYS A 300 10.91 9.04 -6.03
CA LYS A 300 9.98 7.91 -5.89
C LYS A 300 10.65 6.69 -5.27
N LYS A 301 11.91 6.42 -5.63
CA LYS A 301 12.68 5.33 -5.07
C LYS A 301 12.98 5.57 -3.59
N LEU A 302 13.29 6.79 -3.21
CA LEU A 302 13.43 7.23 -1.83
C LEU A 302 12.13 6.99 -1.05
N LEU A 303 10.99 7.44 -1.57
CA LEU A 303 9.69 7.19 -0.96
C LEU A 303 9.37 5.70 -0.85
N ALA A 304 9.79 4.88 -1.81
CA ALA A 304 9.63 3.43 -1.75
C ALA A 304 10.39 2.82 -0.56
N TYR A 305 11.66 3.19 -0.32
CA TYR A 305 12.39 2.73 0.87
C TYR A 305 11.77 3.20 2.19
N HIS A 306 11.24 4.42 2.23
CA HIS A 306 10.44 4.87 3.38
C HIS A 306 9.15 4.06 3.57
N THR A 307 8.67 3.33 2.56
CA THR A 307 7.58 2.37 2.75
C THR A 307 8.07 1.14 3.51
N VAL A 308 9.25 0.61 3.17
CA VAL A 308 9.90 -0.48 3.90
C VAL A 308 10.09 -0.11 5.37
N GLU A 309 10.61 1.09 5.63
CA GLU A 309 10.78 1.66 6.97
C GLU A 309 9.47 1.65 7.77
N ASN A 310 8.44 2.26 7.22
CA ASN A 310 7.17 2.42 7.93
C ASN A 310 6.42 1.09 8.12
N ILE A 311 6.56 0.14 7.18
CA ILE A 311 6.10 -1.23 7.39
C ILE A 311 6.81 -1.84 8.59
N GLY A 312 8.11 -1.56 8.77
CA GLY A 312 8.86 -1.95 9.95
C GLY A 312 8.26 -1.39 11.23
N ILE A 313 7.90 -0.11 11.28
CA ILE A 313 7.27 0.53 12.44
C ILE A 313 5.91 -0.11 12.75
N ILE A 314 5.07 -0.36 11.74
CA ILE A 314 3.80 -1.07 11.91
C ILE A 314 4.03 -2.46 12.52
N MET A 315 5.00 -3.21 11.99
CA MET A 315 5.35 -4.54 12.49
C MET A 315 5.85 -4.50 13.93
N MET A 316 6.57 -3.46 14.33
CA MET A 316 6.99 -3.31 15.74
C MET A 316 5.77 -3.24 16.66
N GLY A 317 4.77 -2.40 16.36
CA GLY A 317 3.55 -2.31 17.13
C GLY A 317 2.75 -3.63 17.14
N VAL A 318 2.57 -4.25 15.99
CA VAL A 318 1.86 -5.55 15.87
C VAL A 318 2.61 -6.66 16.63
N GLY A 319 3.94 -6.73 16.50
CA GLY A 319 4.76 -7.71 17.20
C GLY A 319 4.66 -7.60 18.72
N VAL A 320 4.71 -6.37 19.27
CA VAL A 320 4.48 -6.12 20.69
C VAL A 320 3.06 -6.54 21.11
N GLY A 321 2.06 -6.23 20.28
CA GLY A 321 0.69 -6.66 20.52
C GLY A 321 0.55 -8.18 20.61
N MET A 322 1.20 -8.92 19.69
CA MET A 322 1.23 -10.38 19.70
C MET A 322 1.95 -10.95 20.92
N ILE A 323 3.04 -10.32 21.38
CA ILE A 323 3.71 -10.67 22.64
C ILE A 323 2.75 -10.47 23.82
N GLY A 324 2.03 -9.35 23.86
CA GLY A 324 1.06 -9.04 24.90
C GLY A 324 -0.05 -10.08 25.00
N ILE A 325 -0.56 -10.59 23.86
CA ILE A 325 -1.55 -11.68 23.81
C ILE A 325 -0.92 -12.96 24.40
N ALA A 326 0.26 -13.36 23.93
CA ALA A 326 0.93 -14.58 24.36
C ALA A 326 1.32 -14.58 25.84
N THR A 327 1.60 -13.42 26.42
CA THR A 327 1.95 -13.26 27.84
C THR A 327 0.74 -12.92 28.72
N HIS A 328 -0.46 -12.90 28.15
CA HIS A 328 -1.70 -12.52 28.83
C HIS A 328 -1.63 -11.15 29.50
N HIS A 329 -0.94 -10.18 28.87
CA HIS A 329 -0.80 -8.81 29.34
C HIS A 329 -1.72 -7.87 28.52
N PRO A 330 -2.96 -7.58 28.97
CA PRO A 330 -3.99 -6.93 28.14
C PRO A 330 -3.61 -5.51 27.69
N VAL A 331 -2.91 -4.73 28.53
CA VAL A 331 -2.44 -3.38 28.19
C VAL A 331 -1.41 -3.46 27.05
N LEU A 332 -0.42 -4.35 27.17
CA LEU A 332 0.61 -4.55 26.16
C LEU A 332 0.01 -5.01 24.83
N ALA A 333 -0.93 -5.95 24.87
CA ALA A 333 -1.64 -6.45 23.70
C ALA A 333 -2.40 -5.33 22.96
N THR A 334 -3.22 -4.59 23.71
CA THR A 334 -4.08 -3.55 23.13
C THR A 334 -3.27 -2.36 22.64
N VAL A 335 -2.32 -1.83 23.42
CA VAL A 335 -1.55 -0.62 23.04
C VAL A 335 -0.57 -0.94 21.90
N GLY A 336 0.02 -2.15 21.88
CA GLY A 336 0.86 -2.59 20.76
C GLY A 336 0.08 -2.67 19.43
N LEU A 337 -1.07 -3.36 19.42
CA LEU A 337 -1.93 -3.44 18.24
C LEU A 337 -2.46 -2.05 17.84
N LEU A 338 -2.86 -1.21 18.83
CA LEU A 338 -3.29 0.16 18.57
C LEU A 338 -2.20 0.98 17.88
N GLY A 339 -0.97 0.94 18.38
CA GLY A 339 0.17 1.62 17.76
C GLY A 339 0.38 1.17 16.32
N GLY A 340 0.38 -0.14 16.08
CA GLY A 340 0.53 -0.72 14.75
C GLY A 340 -0.60 -0.34 13.79
N LEU A 341 -1.85 -0.50 14.19
CA LEU A 341 -3.03 -0.18 13.35
C LEU A 341 -3.16 1.32 13.11
N TYR A 342 -2.90 2.15 14.12
CA TYR A 342 -2.94 3.60 13.94
C TYR A 342 -1.81 4.06 12.99
N HIS A 343 -0.61 3.47 13.11
CA HIS A 343 0.48 3.78 12.18
C HIS A 343 0.17 3.30 10.77
N LEU A 344 -0.55 2.19 10.61
CA LEU A 344 -1.04 1.70 9.32
C LEU A 344 -1.94 2.73 8.62
N LEU A 345 -2.92 3.30 9.34
CA LEU A 345 -3.80 4.37 8.84
C LEU A 345 -2.98 5.62 8.48
N ASN A 346 -2.16 6.09 9.41
CA ASN A 346 -1.37 7.30 9.25
C ASN A 346 -0.40 7.20 8.07
N HIS A 347 0.29 6.06 7.96
CA HIS A 347 1.18 5.77 6.85
C HIS A 347 0.42 5.73 5.52
N ALA A 348 -0.80 5.20 5.45
CA ALA A 348 -1.60 5.25 4.24
C ALA A 348 -1.83 6.69 3.77
N VAL A 349 -2.19 7.58 4.70
CA VAL A 349 -2.53 8.98 4.41
C VAL A 349 -1.29 9.78 3.99
N PHE A 350 -0.23 9.82 4.80
CA PHE A 350 0.93 10.65 4.44
C PHE A 350 1.73 10.07 3.27
N LYS A 351 1.75 8.75 3.05
CA LYS A 351 2.38 8.15 1.87
C LYS A 351 1.59 8.42 0.60
N GLY A 352 0.26 8.32 0.68
CA GLY A 352 -0.60 8.78 -0.40
C GLY A 352 -0.27 10.22 -0.80
N LEU A 353 -0.21 11.12 0.18
CA LEU A 353 0.13 12.53 -0.03
C LEU A 353 1.52 12.71 -0.69
N LEU A 354 2.55 12.05 -0.17
CA LEU A 354 3.92 12.19 -0.66
C LEU A 354 4.08 11.63 -2.08
N PHE A 355 3.46 10.48 -2.41
CA PHE A 355 3.50 9.93 -3.77
C PHE A 355 2.71 10.78 -4.77
N LEU A 356 1.56 11.36 -4.38
CA LEU A 356 0.83 12.30 -5.22
C LEU A 356 1.61 13.60 -5.41
N GLY A 357 2.30 14.08 -4.36
CA GLY A 357 3.18 15.25 -4.44
C GLY A 357 4.37 15.02 -5.36
N ALA A 358 5.06 13.88 -5.23
CA ALA A 358 6.13 13.48 -6.16
C ALA A 358 5.60 13.34 -7.60
N GLY A 359 4.39 12.79 -7.77
CA GLY A 359 3.71 12.71 -9.05
C GLY A 359 3.41 14.09 -9.65
N SER A 360 3.05 15.07 -8.82
CA SER A 360 2.81 16.45 -9.24
C SER A 360 4.09 17.14 -9.72
N VAL A 361 5.22 16.89 -9.05
CA VAL A 361 6.53 17.37 -9.50
C VAL A 361 6.91 16.73 -10.83
N MET A 362 6.75 15.39 -10.95
CA MET A 362 7.03 14.66 -12.19
C MET A 362 6.14 15.10 -13.35
N TYR A 363 4.87 15.42 -13.10
CA TYR A 363 3.93 15.93 -14.09
C TYR A 363 4.42 17.23 -14.76
N ARG A 364 5.23 18.03 -14.06
CA ARG A 364 5.79 19.29 -14.58
C ARG A 364 7.21 19.17 -15.11
N LEU A 365 8.05 18.40 -14.42
CA LEU A 365 9.48 18.34 -14.73
C LEU A 365 9.85 17.14 -15.62
N HIS A 366 9.01 16.10 -15.67
CA HIS A 366 9.29 14.83 -16.35
C HIS A 366 10.64 14.20 -15.93
N THR A 367 11.03 14.40 -14.66
CA THR A 367 12.21 13.78 -14.04
C THR A 367 11.91 13.34 -12.61
N LYS A 368 12.57 12.28 -12.17
CA LYS A 368 12.52 11.74 -10.80
C LYS A 368 13.75 12.18 -9.99
N ASP A 369 14.78 12.68 -10.67
CA ASP A 369 16.06 13.05 -10.06
C ASP A 369 15.93 14.40 -9.33
N MET A 370 16.14 14.36 -8.01
CA MET A 370 16.06 15.54 -7.14
C MET A 370 17.18 16.55 -7.44
N ASP A 371 18.32 16.12 -7.97
CA ASP A 371 19.42 17.02 -8.30
C ASP A 371 19.13 17.91 -9.51
N LEU A 372 18.10 17.57 -10.30
CA LEU A 372 17.58 18.40 -11.40
C LEU A 372 16.39 19.29 -11.00
N MET A 373 15.95 19.24 -9.75
CA MET A 373 14.85 20.03 -9.20
C MET A 373 15.39 21.33 -8.57
N GLY A 374 14.64 21.95 -7.70
CA GLY A 374 15.03 23.15 -6.92
C GLY A 374 14.12 24.33 -7.18
N GLY A 375 13.94 25.18 -6.16
CA GLY A 375 13.15 26.39 -6.25
C GLY A 375 11.65 26.19 -6.47
N LEU A 376 11.15 24.94 -6.46
CA LEU A 376 9.76 24.62 -6.79
C LEU A 376 8.75 25.19 -5.78
N GLY A 377 9.18 25.51 -4.55
CA GLY A 377 8.30 26.08 -3.53
C GLY A 377 7.67 27.42 -3.92
N LYS A 378 8.33 28.21 -4.79
CA LYS A 378 7.78 29.47 -5.31
C LYS A 378 6.89 29.28 -6.54
N LEU A 379 7.16 28.25 -7.34
CA LEU A 379 6.51 27.99 -8.63
C LEU A 379 5.31 27.05 -8.49
N MET A 380 5.33 26.17 -7.48
CA MET A 380 4.30 25.19 -7.15
C MET A 380 3.93 25.29 -5.65
N PRO A 381 3.41 26.46 -5.18
CA PRO A 381 3.26 26.72 -3.74
C PRO A 381 2.27 25.78 -3.05
N TYR A 382 1.17 25.39 -3.69
CA TYR A 382 0.17 24.49 -3.11
C TYR A 382 0.72 23.05 -3.02
N THR A 383 1.40 22.59 -4.08
CA THR A 383 2.10 21.30 -4.07
C THR A 383 3.17 21.27 -2.98
N ALA A 384 3.98 22.32 -2.88
CA ALA A 384 5.04 22.44 -1.87
C ALA A 384 4.48 22.42 -0.44
N PHE A 385 3.39 23.15 -0.18
CA PHE A 385 2.74 23.18 1.14
C PHE A 385 2.17 21.80 1.53
N CYS A 386 1.44 21.17 0.62
CA CYS A 386 0.91 19.81 0.87
C CYS A 386 2.04 18.80 1.09
N PHE A 387 3.11 18.86 0.29
CA PHE A 387 4.27 18.00 0.44
C PHE A 387 4.99 18.24 1.77
N LEU A 388 5.11 19.50 2.23
CA LEU A 388 5.67 19.85 3.54
C LEU A 388 4.90 19.18 4.68
N ILE A 389 3.57 19.26 4.66
CA ILE A 389 2.72 18.57 5.66
C ILE A 389 3.01 17.06 5.66
N GLY A 390 3.09 16.44 4.48
CA GLY A 390 3.44 15.03 4.35
C GLY A 390 4.82 14.70 4.91
N THR A 391 5.82 15.56 4.68
CA THR A 391 7.18 15.38 5.22
C THR A 391 7.23 15.50 6.74
N MET A 392 6.50 16.44 7.32
CA MET A 392 6.39 16.58 8.77
C MET A 392 5.65 15.40 9.40
N ALA A 393 4.59 14.93 8.74
CA ALA A 393 3.80 13.80 9.21
C ALA A 393 4.60 12.48 9.24
N ILE A 394 5.34 12.17 8.18
CA ILE A 394 6.16 10.95 8.12
C ILE A 394 7.39 11.01 9.03
N SER A 395 7.86 12.20 9.37
CA SER A 395 8.95 12.40 10.34
C SER A 395 8.47 12.39 11.80
N ALA A 396 7.25 11.96 12.03
CA ALA A 396 6.61 11.90 13.35
C ALA A 396 6.68 13.22 14.16
N LEU A 397 6.62 14.36 13.47
CA LEU A 397 6.65 15.65 14.14
C LEU A 397 5.25 16.01 14.66
N PRO A 398 5.11 16.42 15.95
CA PRO A 398 3.84 16.94 16.42
C PRO A 398 3.50 18.27 15.70
N PRO A 399 2.25 18.58 15.44
CA PRO A 399 1.02 17.91 15.86
C PRO A 399 0.45 16.89 14.86
N PHE A 400 1.26 16.42 13.91
CA PHE A 400 0.79 15.56 12.84
C PHE A 400 0.56 14.10 13.28
N ASN A 401 -0.16 13.38 12.45
CA ASN A 401 -0.64 12.03 12.74
C ASN A 401 0.47 10.99 12.97
N GLY A 402 1.62 11.09 12.29
CA GLY A 402 2.75 10.17 12.50
C GLY A 402 3.23 10.14 13.95
N PHE A 403 3.32 11.31 14.60
CA PHE A 403 3.69 11.42 16.01
C PHE A 403 2.80 10.59 16.94
N VAL A 404 1.48 10.65 16.75
CA VAL A 404 0.54 9.97 17.65
C VAL A 404 0.70 8.45 17.60
N SER A 405 0.82 7.89 16.41
CA SER A 405 0.96 6.44 16.26
C SER A 405 2.30 5.92 16.78
N GLU A 406 3.40 6.64 16.54
CA GLU A 406 4.69 6.28 17.11
C GLU A 406 4.70 6.42 18.64
N TRP A 407 3.99 7.41 19.18
CA TRP A 407 3.82 7.57 20.61
C TRP A 407 3.22 6.31 21.29
N PHE A 408 2.17 5.72 20.70
CA PHE A 408 1.62 4.45 21.19
C PHE A 408 2.61 3.29 21.05
N THR A 409 3.35 3.24 19.95
CA THR A 409 4.39 2.22 19.75
C THR A 409 5.48 2.35 20.81
N TYR A 410 5.94 3.57 21.11
CA TYR A 410 6.90 3.80 22.22
C TYR A 410 6.34 3.36 23.56
N GLN A 411 5.11 3.72 23.89
CA GLN A 411 4.49 3.29 25.16
C GLN A 411 4.47 1.76 25.27
N SER A 412 4.06 1.06 24.22
CA SER A 412 4.04 -0.41 24.23
C SER A 412 5.44 -1.02 24.40
N LEU A 413 6.46 -0.42 23.78
CA LEU A 413 7.85 -0.85 23.93
C LEU A 413 8.42 -0.56 25.34
N PHE A 414 8.04 0.58 25.96
CA PHE A 414 8.41 0.85 27.34
C PHE A 414 7.77 -0.15 28.31
N THR A 415 6.50 -0.49 28.11
CA THR A 415 5.82 -1.52 28.90
C THR A 415 6.49 -2.89 28.70
N LEU A 416 6.87 -3.24 27.46
CA LEU A 416 7.62 -4.47 27.17
C LEU A 416 8.96 -4.53 27.92
N SER A 417 9.64 -3.40 28.08
CA SER A 417 10.91 -3.29 28.80
C SER A 417 10.81 -3.62 30.30
N GLN A 418 9.60 -3.63 30.86
CA GLN A 418 9.32 -3.95 32.25
C GLN A 418 8.99 -5.44 32.47
N SER A 419 9.01 -6.26 31.40
CA SER A 419 8.75 -7.71 31.48
C SER A 419 9.73 -8.41 32.42
N ASP A 420 9.28 -9.46 33.10
CA ASP A 420 10.13 -10.33 33.91
C ASP A 420 11.00 -11.25 33.06
N ASP A 421 10.56 -11.59 31.83
CA ASP A 421 11.34 -12.40 30.90
C ASP A 421 12.54 -11.61 30.37
N PHE A 422 13.74 -12.18 30.47
CA PHE A 422 15.00 -11.54 30.10
C PHE A 422 15.06 -11.14 28.62
N VAL A 423 14.53 -11.99 27.71
CA VAL A 423 14.57 -11.73 26.26
C VAL A 423 13.64 -10.57 25.94
N LEU A 424 12.45 -10.54 26.50
CA LEU A 424 11.47 -9.47 26.31
C LEU A 424 11.95 -8.16 26.91
N LYS A 425 12.51 -8.21 28.11
CA LYS A 425 13.11 -7.07 28.82
C LYS A 425 14.25 -6.42 28.03
N LEU A 426 15.03 -7.20 27.30
CA LEU A 426 16.09 -6.71 26.41
C LEU A 426 15.54 -6.23 25.06
N ALA A 427 14.54 -6.90 24.50
CA ALA A 427 13.96 -6.55 23.21
C ALA A 427 13.32 -5.15 23.22
N GLY A 428 12.67 -4.75 24.32
CA GLY A 428 12.05 -3.45 24.47
C GLY A 428 13.01 -2.27 24.24
N PRO A 429 14.07 -2.10 25.04
CA PRO A 429 15.05 -1.01 24.88
C PRO A 429 15.74 -1.02 23.51
N ILE A 430 16.08 -2.20 22.97
CA ILE A 430 16.67 -2.30 21.63
C ILE A 430 15.72 -1.75 20.59
N ALA A 431 14.46 -2.14 20.62
CA ALA A 431 13.45 -1.67 19.69
C ALA A 431 13.18 -0.17 19.84
N ILE A 432 13.19 0.39 21.06
CA ILE A 432 13.08 1.83 21.34
C ILE A 432 14.23 2.58 20.66
N ILE A 433 15.47 2.12 20.82
CA ILE A 433 16.64 2.75 20.21
C ILE A 433 16.52 2.70 18.67
N MET A 434 16.11 1.57 18.11
CA MET A 434 15.95 1.42 16.67
C MET A 434 14.84 2.33 16.13
N LEU A 435 13.71 2.48 16.82
CA LEU A 435 12.63 3.38 16.44
C LEU A 435 13.09 4.85 16.53
N ALA A 436 13.78 5.25 17.61
CA ALA A 436 14.31 6.61 17.77
C ALA A 436 15.32 6.96 16.67
N LEU A 437 16.22 6.03 16.35
CA LEU A 437 17.18 6.18 15.25
C LEU A 437 16.44 6.33 13.91
N THR A 438 15.41 5.53 13.68
CA THR A 438 14.58 5.61 12.45
C THR A 438 13.95 6.99 12.32
N GLY A 439 13.29 7.52 13.36
CA GLY A 439 12.67 8.84 13.34
C GLY A 439 13.67 9.99 13.08
N ALA A 440 14.85 9.95 13.72
CA ALA A 440 15.90 10.95 13.50
C ALA A 440 16.41 10.93 12.05
N LEU A 441 16.65 9.75 11.49
CA LEU A 441 17.12 9.59 10.11
C LEU A 441 16.02 9.93 9.10
N ALA A 442 14.75 9.64 9.39
CA ALA A 442 13.61 10.04 8.58
C ALA A 442 13.51 11.58 8.50
N ALA A 443 13.59 12.27 9.63
CA ALA A 443 13.59 13.73 9.67
C ALA A 443 14.74 14.31 8.81
N LEU A 444 15.96 13.79 8.93
CA LEU A 444 17.09 14.19 8.10
C LEU A 444 16.83 13.93 6.61
N CYS A 445 16.24 12.78 6.27
CA CYS A 445 15.92 12.43 4.90
C CYS A 445 14.89 13.39 4.29
N PHE A 446 13.84 13.75 5.03
CA PHE A 446 12.81 14.65 4.52
C PHE A 446 13.25 16.12 4.50
N VAL A 447 14.17 16.54 5.38
CA VAL A 447 14.89 17.81 5.24
C VAL A 447 15.67 17.84 3.91
N LYS A 448 16.38 16.75 3.57
CA LYS A 448 17.03 16.60 2.26
C LYS A 448 16.02 16.72 1.12
N VAL A 449 14.97 15.90 1.10
CA VAL A 449 13.98 15.85 0.01
C VAL A 449 13.33 17.21 -0.22
N TYR A 450 12.81 17.81 0.86
CA TYR A 450 12.11 19.08 0.76
C TYR A 450 13.06 20.24 0.41
N GLY A 451 14.21 20.31 1.09
CA GLY A 451 15.21 21.35 0.87
C GLY A 451 15.79 21.33 -0.54
N ILE A 452 16.05 20.14 -1.08
CA ILE A 452 16.63 19.99 -2.41
C ILE A 452 15.58 20.22 -3.51
N SER A 453 14.36 19.70 -3.37
CA SER A 453 13.36 19.77 -4.42
C SER A 453 12.62 21.12 -4.44
N PHE A 454 12.21 21.62 -3.28
CA PHE A 454 11.36 22.81 -3.19
C PHE A 454 12.12 24.08 -2.78
N GLY A 455 13.26 23.95 -2.09
CA GLY A 455 14.13 25.06 -1.68
C GLY A 455 15.14 25.46 -2.74
N GLY A 456 15.90 26.52 -2.43
CA GLY A 456 17.01 27.01 -3.26
C GLY A 456 16.59 27.63 -4.61
N ALA A 457 17.50 27.57 -5.59
CA ALA A 457 17.29 28.00 -6.96
C ALA A 457 16.96 26.80 -7.87
N PRO A 458 16.24 27.01 -8.98
CA PRO A 458 16.03 25.98 -10.00
C PRO A 458 17.35 25.46 -10.57
N ARG A 459 17.52 24.13 -10.66
CA ARG A 459 18.74 23.49 -11.17
C ARG A 459 18.62 22.94 -12.59
N SER A 460 17.44 23.13 -13.20
CA SER A 460 17.22 22.81 -14.61
C SER A 460 16.28 23.84 -15.23
N GLU A 461 16.31 23.96 -16.55
CA GLU A 461 15.39 24.84 -17.29
C GLU A 461 13.92 24.45 -17.06
N LYS A 462 13.62 23.14 -16.98
CA LYS A 462 12.28 22.65 -16.66
C LYS A 462 11.83 23.06 -15.26
N ALA A 463 12.74 23.03 -14.29
CA ALA A 463 12.45 23.49 -12.93
C ALA A 463 12.19 25.01 -12.89
N ALA A 464 12.95 25.81 -13.65
CA ALA A 464 12.77 27.26 -13.72
C ALA A 464 11.42 27.67 -14.35
N ASN A 465 10.90 26.86 -15.28
CA ASN A 465 9.64 27.10 -15.98
C ASN A 465 8.45 26.34 -15.39
N ALA A 466 8.62 25.68 -14.25
CA ALA A 466 7.56 24.91 -13.60
C ALA A 466 6.38 25.81 -13.22
N ARG A 467 5.18 25.23 -13.22
CA ARG A 467 3.92 25.88 -12.81
C ARG A 467 3.12 24.92 -11.94
N GLU A 468 2.16 25.45 -11.18
CA GLU A 468 1.29 24.63 -10.36
C GLU A 468 0.49 23.61 -11.21
N VAL A 469 0.18 22.46 -10.62
CA VAL A 469 -0.59 21.40 -11.28
C VAL A 469 -2.08 21.72 -11.35
N PRO A 470 -2.88 21.03 -12.20
CA PRO A 470 -4.31 21.23 -12.30
C PRO A 470 -5.04 21.08 -10.96
N LYS A 471 -6.13 21.84 -10.78
CA LYS A 471 -6.91 21.89 -9.53
C LYS A 471 -7.31 20.52 -8.94
N PRO A 472 -7.78 19.52 -9.70
CA PRO A 472 -8.11 18.22 -9.12
C PRO A 472 -6.95 17.53 -8.40
N MET A 473 -5.71 17.70 -8.91
CA MET A 473 -4.50 17.16 -8.29
C MET A 473 -4.19 17.92 -6.98
N VAL A 474 -4.30 19.24 -6.97
CA VAL A 474 -4.11 20.05 -5.76
C VAL A 474 -5.14 19.70 -4.69
N ILE A 475 -6.42 19.60 -5.05
CA ILE A 475 -7.51 19.26 -4.11
C ILE A 475 -7.27 17.88 -3.51
N ALA A 476 -6.87 16.90 -4.31
CA ALA A 476 -6.56 15.56 -3.83
C ALA A 476 -5.44 15.57 -2.77
N MET A 477 -4.35 16.29 -3.04
CA MET A 477 -3.26 16.46 -2.06
C MET A 477 -3.71 17.23 -0.82
N ALA A 478 -4.51 18.28 -0.97
CA ALA A 478 -5.02 19.08 0.14
C ALA A 478 -5.93 18.28 1.09
N VAL A 479 -6.76 17.37 0.54
CA VAL A 479 -7.58 16.45 1.35
C VAL A 479 -6.69 15.55 2.21
N LEU A 480 -5.66 14.92 1.65
CA LEU A 480 -4.74 14.08 2.43
C LEU A 480 -3.92 14.90 3.44
N ALA A 481 -3.50 16.11 3.07
CA ALA A 481 -2.81 17.02 3.99
C ALA A 481 -3.71 17.38 5.19
N LEU A 482 -4.98 17.69 4.93
CA LEU A 482 -5.98 17.92 5.97
C LEU A 482 -6.16 16.67 6.84
N CYS A 483 -6.23 15.47 6.25
CA CYS A 483 -6.30 14.22 7.01
C CYS A 483 -5.06 14.03 7.91
N CYS A 484 -3.84 14.37 7.47
CA CYS A 484 -2.64 14.32 8.31
C CYS A 484 -2.78 15.20 9.57
N VAL A 485 -3.37 16.38 9.43
CA VAL A 485 -3.63 17.30 10.55
C VAL A 485 -4.75 16.77 11.45
N LEU A 486 -5.88 16.39 10.85
CA LEU A 486 -7.06 15.93 11.62
C LEU A 486 -6.80 14.65 12.40
N LEU A 487 -6.09 13.67 11.81
CA LEU A 487 -5.71 12.44 12.50
C LEU A 487 -4.65 12.68 13.60
N GLY A 488 -3.89 13.77 13.52
CA GLY A 488 -2.95 14.17 14.57
C GLY A 488 -3.66 14.92 15.71
N VAL A 489 -4.26 16.07 15.40
CA VAL A 489 -4.94 16.93 16.39
C VAL A 489 -6.16 16.24 16.99
N GLY A 490 -6.94 15.54 16.17
CA GLY A 490 -8.15 14.81 16.56
C GLY A 490 -7.89 13.37 17.03
N ALA A 491 -6.70 13.05 17.45
CA ALA A 491 -6.33 11.69 17.87
C ALA A 491 -7.22 11.13 18.99
N SER A 492 -7.72 11.98 19.88
CA SER A 492 -8.66 11.60 20.95
C SER A 492 -9.99 11.02 20.44
N VAL A 493 -10.39 11.34 19.19
CA VAL A 493 -11.61 10.81 18.56
C VAL A 493 -11.32 9.47 17.85
N VAL A 494 -10.15 9.36 17.20
CA VAL A 494 -9.78 8.21 16.40
C VAL A 494 -9.27 7.06 17.27
N THR A 495 -8.50 7.36 18.30
CA THR A 495 -7.91 6.37 19.22
C THR A 495 -8.93 5.39 19.81
N PRO A 496 -10.10 5.82 20.34
CA PRO A 496 -11.08 4.88 20.87
C PRO A 496 -11.62 3.89 19.84
N ILE A 497 -11.77 4.30 18.58
CA ILE A 497 -12.26 3.44 17.50
C ILE A 497 -11.23 2.34 17.22
N ILE A 498 -9.96 2.70 17.06
CA ILE A 498 -8.90 1.73 16.79
C ILE A 498 -8.64 0.86 18.03
N ALA A 499 -8.75 1.43 19.25
CA ALA A 499 -8.60 0.67 20.49
C ALA A 499 -9.67 -0.44 20.62
N LYS A 500 -10.92 -0.19 20.23
CA LYS A 500 -11.96 -1.23 20.18
C LYS A 500 -11.58 -2.39 19.27
N ILE A 501 -11.00 -2.09 18.11
CA ILE A 501 -10.53 -3.12 17.17
C ILE A 501 -9.37 -3.91 17.80
N SER A 502 -8.43 -3.21 18.45
CA SER A 502 -7.27 -3.83 19.09
C SER A 502 -7.67 -4.72 20.27
N THR A 503 -8.62 -4.28 21.11
CA THR A 503 -9.15 -5.09 22.22
C THR A 503 -9.92 -6.32 21.73
N ALA A 504 -10.71 -6.17 20.66
CA ALA A 504 -11.42 -7.30 20.05
C ALA A 504 -10.46 -8.35 19.49
N LEU A 505 -9.38 -7.91 18.82
CA LEU A 505 -8.32 -8.79 18.31
C LEU A 505 -7.54 -9.47 19.45
N ALA A 506 -7.29 -8.75 20.53
CA ALA A 506 -6.56 -9.25 21.68
C ALA A 506 -7.43 -10.10 22.63
N HIS A 507 -8.74 -10.22 22.38
CA HIS A 507 -9.70 -10.84 23.28
C HIS A 507 -9.56 -10.33 24.74
N SER A 508 -9.30 -9.02 24.89
CA SER A 508 -9.05 -8.37 26.18
C SER A 508 -10.19 -7.43 26.58
N GLU A 509 -10.23 -7.07 27.86
CA GLU A 509 -11.17 -6.06 28.36
C GLU A 509 -10.93 -4.69 27.72
N PRO A 510 -11.99 -3.91 27.43
CA PRO A 510 -11.87 -2.59 26.82
C PRO A 510 -11.04 -1.62 27.69
N LEU A 511 -9.99 -1.05 27.13
CA LEU A 511 -9.20 -0.01 27.77
C LEU A 511 -9.83 1.37 27.52
N MET A 512 -10.07 2.13 28.59
CA MET A 512 -10.54 3.51 28.52
C MET A 512 -9.38 4.46 28.16
N LEU A 513 -9.12 4.63 26.86
CA LEU A 513 -8.00 5.41 26.33
C LEU A 513 -8.35 6.88 25.98
N ALA A 514 -9.57 7.33 26.25
CA ALA A 514 -9.94 8.73 26.05
C ALA A 514 -10.70 9.28 27.26
N GLN A 515 -10.22 10.40 27.79
CA GLN A 515 -10.91 11.15 28.84
C GLN A 515 -11.32 12.50 28.26
N ASN A 516 -12.60 12.87 28.48
CA ASN A 516 -13.15 14.18 28.15
C ASN A 516 -12.98 14.65 26.69
N GLY A 517 -12.79 13.73 25.72
CA GLY A 517 -12.71 14.04 24.28
C GLY A 517 -11.47 14.83 23.85
N VAL A 518 -10.57 15.20 24.76
CA VAL A 518 -9.40 16.06 24.50
C VAL A 518 -8.09 15.37 24.89
N VAL A 519 -8.12 14.51 25.89
CA VAL A 519 -6.94 13.83 26.43
C VAL A 519 -7.00 12.35 26.09
N ILE A 520 -5.92 11.83 25.52
CA ILE A 520 -5.72 10.39 25.39
C ILE A 520 -5.31 9.88 26.75
N ALA A 521 -6.14 9.03 27.35
CA ALA A 521 -5.88 8.47 28.66
C ALA A 521 -4.70 7.49 28.63
N GLN A 522 -4.12 7.29 29.77
CA GLN A 522 -2.90 6.54 30.02
C GLN A 522 -3.09 5.04 29.84
N ALA A 523 -2.16 4.39 29.14
CA ALA A 523 -1.92 2.97 29.31
C ALA A 523 -1.22 2.70 30.67
N GLU A 524 -0.47 3.69 31.15
CA GLU A 524 0.20 3.70 32.46
C GLU A 524 0.07 5.06 33.15
N PRO A 525 0.15 5.14 34.52
CA PRO A 525 0.11 6.38 35.26
C PRO A 525 1.15 7.38 34.72
N HIS A 526 0.72 8.62 34.50
CA HIS A 526 1.57 9.75 34.04
C HIS A 526 1.89 9.84 32.55
N THR A 527 1.28 9.07 31.64
CA THR A 527 1.52 9.12 30.19
C THR A 527 0.38 9.79 29.39
N ALA A 528 -0.42 10.65 30.02
CA ALA A 528 -1.50 11.35 29.34
C ALA A 528 -0.97 12.31 28.26
N LEU A 529 -1.58 12.31 27.09
CA LEU A 529 -1.25 13.18 25.97
C LEU A 529 -2.47 13.96 25.49
N SER A 530 -2.36 15.28 25.45
CA SER A 530 -3.35 16.15 24.80
C SER A 530 -2.78 16.72 23.52
N THR A 531 -3.13 16.13 22.38
CA THR A 531 -2.65 16.59 21.06
C THR A 531 -3.17 17.99 20.72
N PRO A 532 -4.39 18.43 21.07
CA PRO A 532 -4.81 19.82 20.91
C PRO A 532 -3.96 20.80 21.73
N MET A 533 -3.60 20.46 22.99
CA MET A 533 -2.75 21.32 23.83
C MET A 533 -1.35 21.46 23.23
N VAL A 534 -0.74 20.34 22.81
CA VAL A 534 0.56 20.36 22.11
C VAL A 534 0.49 21.26 20.87
N THR A 535 -0.60 21.18 20.10
CA THR A 535 -0.82 22.03 18.92
C THR A 535 -0.90 23.51 19.29
N ILE A 536 -1.66 23.85 20.31
CA ILE A 536 -1.78 25.24 20.79
C ILE A 536 -0.43 25.77 21.25
N MET A 537 0.33 24.98 22.02
CA MET A 537 1.67 25.38 22.47
C MET A 537 2.62 25.61 21.29
N LEU A 538 2.65 24.70 20.32
CA LEU A 538 3.50 24.85 19.12
C LEU A 538 3.12 26.07 18.30
N LEU A 539 1.82 26.34 18.11
CA LEU A 539 1.36 27.55 17.42
C LEU A 539 1.73 28.82 18.22
N ALA A 540 1.57 28.79 19.53
CA ALA A 540 1.97 29.90 20.40
C ALA A 540 3.47 30.20 20.24
N PHE A 541 4.33 29.18 20.31
CA PHE A 541 5.79 29.35 20.08
C PHE A 541 6.11 29.83 18.67
N PHE A 542 5.41 29.34 17.65
CA PHE A 542 5.60 29.76 16.27
C PHE A 542 5.24 31.23 16.07
N PHE A 543 4.13 31.70 16.66
CA PHE A 543 3.69 33.10 16.54
C PHE A 543 4.37 34.05 17.53
N LEU A 544 5.07 33.55 18.55
CA LEU A 544 5.75 34.38 19.54
C LEU A 544 6.72 35.42 18.94
N PRO A 545 7.62 35.06 18.00
CA PRO A 545 8.50 36.04 17.35
C PRO A 545 7.76 37.12 16.56
N PHE A 546 6.66 36.74 15.89
CA PHE A 546 5.84 37.69 15.13
C PHE A 546 5.08 38.64 16.06
N SER A 547 4.56 38.14 17.19
CA SER A 547 3.92 38.94 18.21
C SER A 547 4.92 39.92 18.83
N PHE A 548 6.12 39.44 19.19
CA PHE A 548 7.20 40.30 19.72
C PHE A 548 7.57 41.40 18.71
N TYR A 549 7.73 41.06 17.44
CA TYR A 549 7.99 42.02 16.37
C TYR A 549 6.88 43.08 16.23
N ALA A 550 5.61 42.64 16.29
CA ALA A 550 4.46 43.55 16.21
C ALA A 550 4.38 44.52 17.40
N PHE A 551 4.70 44.02 18.65
CA PHE A 551 4.69 44.85 19.86
C PHE A 551 5.86 45.82 19.93
N THR A 552 7.03 45.53 19.37
CA THR A 552 8.22 46.39 19.42
C THR A 552 8.16 47.55 18.44
N LYS A 553 7.06 47.75 17.70
CA LYS A 553 6.81 48.88 16.76
C LYS A 553 7.98 49.17 15.81
N ASN A 554 8.64 48.17 15.33
CA ASN A 554 9.93 48.43 14.77
C ASN A 554 9.98 48.55 13.27
N GLN A 555 10.90 49.40 12.92
CA GLN A 555 11.42 49.79 11.63
C GLN A 555 11.18 48.73 10.55
N ARG A 556 10.71 49.19 9.39
CA ARG A 556 10.63 48.35 8.19
C ARG A 556 11.97 47.65 7.99
N LEU A 557 11.89 46.30 7.88
CA LEU A 557 13.05 45.56 7.37
C LEU A 557 13.51 46.24 6.08
N SER A 558 14.81 46.51 5.97
CA SER A 558 15.42 47.03 4.74
C SER A 558 14.93 46.23 3.55
N ASP A 559 14.66 46.89 2.42
CA ASP A 559 14.23 46.26 1.19
C ASP A 559 15.22 45.14 0.85
N ARG A 560 14.68 43.92 0.66
CA ARG A 560 15.49 42.77 0.32
C ARG A 560 16.07 42.97 -1.08
N ALA A 561 17.37 43.21 -1.19
CA ALA A 561 18.06 43.16 -2.47
C ALA A 561 18.00 41.70 -3.01
N LYS A 562 17.58 41.58 -4.26
CA LYS A 562 17.70 40.32 -4.99
C LYS A 562 19.12 40.24 -5.57
N GLY A 563 19.85 39.21 -5.20
CA GLY A 563 21.19 38.97 -5.72
C GLY A 563 21.46 37.47 -5.79
N ASN A 564 22.52 37.09 -6.47
CA ASN A 564 22.99 35.70 -6.46
C ASN A 564 23.42 35.31 -5.06
N PRO A 565 23.33 34.00 -4.69
CA PRO A 565 23.89 33.51 -3.46
C PRO A 565 25.39 33.86 -3.32
N TRP A 566 25.86 34.01 -2.07
CA TRP A 566 27.28 34.25 -1.80
C TRP A 566 28.10 33.01 -2.22
N ALA A 567 29.03 33.19 -3.12
CA ALA A 567 29.90 32.16 -3.70
C ALA A 567 31.40 32.41 -3.36
N CYS A 568 31.69 32.92 -2.15
CA CYS A 568 33.05 33.15 -1.66
C CYS A 568 33.93 33.98 -2.57
N GLY A 569 33.32 34.96 -3.27
CA GLY A 569 34.03 35.87 -4.21
C GLY A 569 34.06 35.40 -5.66
N TYR A 570 33.56 34.20 -5.95
CA TYR A 570 33.39 33.71 -7.31
C TYR A 570 31.99 34.08 -7.86
N ALA A 571 31.84 34.03 -9.18
CA ALA A 571 30.52 34.09 -9.80
C ALA A 571 29.73 32.82 -9.39
N TYR A 572 28.46 33.01 -8.98
CA TYR A 572 27.63 31.89 -8.59
C TYR A 572 27.26 31.04 -9.83
N GLU A 573 27.57 29.74 -9.76
CA GLU A 573 27.17 28.76 -10.75
C GLU A 573 26.15 27.78 -10.12
N GLN A 574 25.28 27.23 -10.96
CA GLN A 574 24.21 26.31 -10.50
C GLN A 574 24.76 25.07 -9.75
N ASP A 575 25.94 24.60 -10.15
CA ASP A 575 26.63 23.45 -9.54
C ASP A 575 27.14 23.73 -8.12
N MET A 576 27.20 24.99 -7.71
CA MET A 576 27.53 25.39 -6.32
C MET A 576 26.34 25.21 -5.37
N ALA A 577 25.13 24.96 -5.86
CA ALA A 577 23.97 24.70 -5.03
C ALA A 577 24.10 23.35 -4.29
N ALA A 578 23.58 23.30 -3.06
CA ALA A 578 23.52 22.03 -2.32
C ALA A 578 22.71 21.01 -3.10
N SER A 579 23.30 19.83 -3.33
CA SER A 579 22.69 18.68 -4.02
C SER A 579 22.30 17.59 -3.01
N ALA A 580 21.54 16.59 -3.45
CA ALA A 580 21.23 15.42 -2.63
C ALA A 580 22.52 14.70 -2.18
N GLY A 581 23.58 14.76 -2.99
CA GLY A 581 24.92 14.24 -2.66
C GLY A 581 25.54 14.85 -1.40
N SER A 582 25.22 16.12 -1.08
CA SER A 582 25.72 16.78 0.14
C SER A 582 25.23 16.09 1.42
N PHE A 583 24.06 15.47 1.39
CA PHE A 583 23.52 14.69 2.50
C PHE A 583 23.95 13.21 2.42
N THR A 584 24.01 12.63 1.23
CA THR A 584 24.19 11.18 1.06
C THR A 584 25.64 10.75 1.25
N ARG A 585 26.63 11.54 0.79
CA ARG A 585 28.06 11.17 0.85
C ARG A 585 28.57 10.97 2.27
N PRO A 586 28.35 11.89 3.24
CA PRO A 586 28.80 11.69 4.62
C PRO A 586 28.19 10.44 5.25
N LEU A 587 26.88 10.21 5.04
CA LEU A 587 26.18 9.06 5.61
C LEU A 587 26.67 7.73 5.02
N ARG A 588 26.90 7.67 3.70
CA ARG A 588 27.50 6.49 3.06
C ARG A 588 28.89 6.16 3.63
N THR A 589 29.66 7.16 4.02
CA THR A 589 30.96 6.96 4.63
C THR A 589 30.84 6.42 6.05
N ILE A 590 29.96 7.02 6.87
CA ILE A 590 29.75 6.62 8.26
C ILE A 590 29.14 5.21 8.34
N PHE A 591 28.13 4.92 7.55
CA PHE A 591 27.39 3.65 7.56
C PHE A 591 27.80 2.68 6.44
N LYS A 592 29.07 2.75 5.99
CA LYS A 592 29.56 1.93 4.87
C LYS A 592 29.23 0.44 5.02
N SER A 593 29.43 -0.12 6.21
CA SER A 593 29.15 -1.53 6.49
C SER A 593 27.67 -1.91 6.31
N LEU A 594 26.74 -1.01 6.64
CA LEU A 594 25.30 -1.25 6.47
C LEU A 594 24.88 -1.11 5.01
N TYR A 595 25.57 -0.30 4.23
CA TYR A 595 25.32 -0.21 2.78
C TYR A 595 25.86 -1.43 2.02
N THR A 596 26.99 -2.03 2.44
CA THR A 596 27.44 -3.31 1.90
C THR A 596 26.49 -4.45 2.27
N LEU A 597 25.88 -4.41 3.45
CA LEU A 597 24.85 -5.36 3.87
C LEU A 597 23.61 -5.34 2.93
N ARG A 598 23.28 -4.19 2.33
CA ARG A 598 22.23 -4.06 1.33
C ARG A 598 22.43 -5.01 0.15
N GLU A 599 23.66 -5.11 -0.35
CA GLU A 599 24.00 -5.97 -1.51
C GLU A 599 23.85 -7.46 -1.16
N VAL A 600 24.16 -7.81 0.11
CA VAL A 600 24.04 -9.19 0.62
C VAL A 600 22.57 -9.56 0.87
N LEU A 601 21.79 -8.63 1.40
CA LEU A 601 20.37 -8.85 1.74
C LEU A 601 19.41 -8.68 0.55
N ASP A 602 19.90 -8.22 -0.62
CA ASP A 602 19.07 -8.03 -1.80
C ASP A 602 18.83 -9.37 -2.52
N PRO A 603 17.62 -9.93 -2.52
CA PRO A 603 17.30 -11.17 -3.24
C PRO A 603 17.15 -10.94 -4.75
N ALA A 604 17.23 -9.71 -5.26
CA ALA A 604 17.06 -9.39 -6.68
C ALA A 604 17.97 -10.22 -7.60
N PRO A 605 19.28 -10.44 -7.27
CA PRO A 605 20.14 -11.29 -8.11
C PRO A 605 19.67 -12.74 -8.24
N LEU A 606 19.02 -13.29 -7.20
CA LEU A 606 18.41 -14.62 -7.24
C LEU A 606 17.14 -14.61 -8.09
N GLY A 607 16.31 -13.58 -7.94
CA GLY A 607 15.13 -13.34 -8.77
C GLY A 607 15.51 -13.20 -10.25
N ASP A 608 16.52 -12.38 -10.58
CA ASP A 608 17.00 -12.18 -11.93
C ASP A 608 17.52 -13.50 -12.57
N LYS A 609 18.24 -14.33 -11.80
CA LYS A 609 18.65 -15.68 -12.26
C LYS A 609 17.45 -16.59 -12.51
N GLY A 610 16.44 -16.55 -11.64
CA GLY A 610 15.18 -17.27 -11.80
C GLY A 610 14.43 -16.84 -13.07
N ILE A 611 14.32 -15.53 -13.29
CA ILE A 611 13.70 -14.94 -14.47
C ILE A 611 14.43 -15.42 -15.74
N GLN A 612 15.76 -15.32 -15.76
CA GLN A 612 16.57 -15.79 -16.91
C GLN A 612 16.41 -17.29 -17.17
N ALA A 613 16.30 -18.09 -16.12
CA ALA A 613 16.05 -19.53 -16.24
C ALA A 613 14.66 -19.82 -16.85
N VAL A 614 13.63 -19.08 -16.44
CA VAL A 614 12.27 -19.21 -16.98
C VAL A 614 12.23 -18.74 -18.45
N ILE A 615 12.82 -17.59 -18.78
CA ILE A 615 12.91 -17.08 -20.16
C ILE A 615 13.63 -18.09 -21.04
N LYS A 616 14.78 -18.62 -20.58
CA LYS A 616 15.53 -19.65 -21.30
C LYS A 616 14.75 -20.96 -21.45
N GLY A 617 13.91 -21.31 -20.47
CA GLY A 617 12.98 -22.43 -20.55
C GLY A 617 11.88 -22.17 -21.56
N ALA A 618 11.25 -21.01 -21.50
CA ALA A 618 10.19 -20.59 -22.42
C ALA A 618 10.66 -20.56 -23.87
N THR A 619 11.82 -19.94 -24.15
CA THR A 619 12.40 -19.90 -25.49
C THR A 619 12.77 -21.28 -26.07
N LYS A 620 12.99 -22.28 -25.21
CA LYS A 620 13.17 -23.68 -25.66
C LYS A 620 11.85 -24.38 -25.97
N THR A 621 10.77 -24.02 -25.28
CA THR A 621 9.44 -24.63 -25.42
C THR A 621 8.57 -23.94 -26.47
N GLU A 622 8.86 -22.67 -26.78
CA GLU A 622 8.14 -21.88 -27.78
C GLU A 622 8.08 -22.54 -29.16
N PRO A 623 9.20 -23.02 -29.76
CA PRO A 623 9.15 -23.74 -31.01
C PRO A 623 8.32 -25.02 -30.99
N PHE A 624 8.33 -25.74 -29.85
CA PHE A 624 7.49 -26.92 -29.68
C PHE A 624 5.99 -26.59 -29.74
N TRP A 625 5.55 -25.55 -29.05
CA TRP A 625 4.13 -25.13 -29.06
C TRP A 625 3.74 -24.61 -30.45
N GLU A 626 4.58 -23.83 -31.07
CA GLU A 626 4.33 -23.30 -32.40
C GLU A 626 4.25 -24.41 -33.45
N GLU A 627 5.24 -25.32 -33.52
CA GLU A 627 5.30 -26.37 -34.50
C GLU A 627 4.32 -27.54 -34.26
N LYS A 628 4.14 -27.94 -33.00
CA LYS A 628 3.36 -29.16 -32.65
C LYS A 628 1.90 -28.88 -32.29
N VAL A 629 1.57 -27.66 -31.90
CA VAL A 629 0.19 -27.31 -31.46
C VAL A 629 -0.40 -26.23 -32.35
N THR A 630 0.25 -25.05 -32.44
CA THR A 630 -0.33 -23.89 -33.13
C THR A 630 -0.40 -24.07 -34.62
N MET A 631 0.68 -24.54 -35.26
CA MET A 631 0.74 -24.75 -36.70
C MET A 631 -0.21 -25.86 -37.20
N PRO A 632 -0.34 -27.02 -36.55
CA PRO A 632 -1.36 -28.01 -36.95
C PRO A 632 -2.78 -27.46 -36.88
N ILE A 633 -3.12 -26.70 -35.80
CA ILE A 633 -4.46 -26.05 -35.68
C ILE A 633 -4.64 -25.01 -36.77
N ALA A 634 -3.64 -24.16 -37.00
CA ALA A 634 -3.68 -23.12 -38.04
C ALA A 634 -3.81 -23.72 -39.46
N ARG A 635 -3.31 -24.93 -39.70
CA ARG A 635 -3.49 -25.66 -40.97
C ARG A 635 -4.85 -26.38 -41.03
N PHE A 636 -5.31 -26.90 -39.91
CA PHE A 636 -6.57 -27.63 -39.83
C PHE A 636 -7.80 -26.73 -40.08
N ILE A 637 -7.78 -25.49 -39.57
CA ILE A 637 -8.90 -24.55 -39.73
C ILE A 637 -9.19 -24.21 -41.21
N PRO A 638 -8.22 -23.80 -42.06
CA PRO A 638 -8.45 -23.59 -43.49
C PRO A 638 -8.83 -24.87 -44.22
N TRP A 639 -8.21 -26.03 -43.84
CA TRP A 639 -8.59 -27.32 -44.38
C TRP A 639 -10.05 -27.67 -44.10
N LEU A 640 -10.51 -27.48 -42.87
CA LEU A 640 -11.90 -27.67 -42.49
C LEU A 640 -12.81 -26.67 -43.22
N GLY A 641 -12.38 -25.42 -43.35
CA GLY A 641 -13.07 -24.40 -44.12
C GLY A 641 -13.30 -24.79 -45.58
N THR A 642 -12.25 -25.34 -46.24
CA THR A 642 -12.37 -25.83 -47.62
C THR A 642 -13.31 -27.04 -47.73
N LYS A 643 -13.37 -27.90 -46.69
CA LYS A 643 -14.33 -29.02 -46.66
C LYS A 643 -15.77 -28.56 -46.44
N ILE A 644 -15.97 -27.57 -45.56
CA ILE A 644 -17.27 -26.97 -45.31
C ILE A 644 -17.74 -26.15 -46.51
N GLN A 645 -16.83 -25.54 -47.27
CA GLN A 645 -17.14 -24.81 -48.49
C GLN A 645 -17.82 -25.67 -49.54
N TRP A 646 -17.60 -27.01 -49.53
CA TRP A 646 -18.32 -27.95 -50.37
C TRP A 646 -19.83 -27.99 -50.02
N LEU A 647 -20.25 -27.72 -48.79
CA LEU A 647 -21.62 -27.60 -48.36
C LEU A 647 -22.24 -26.27 -48.78
N GLN A 648 -21.45 -25.26 -49.12
CA GLN A 648 -21.87 -23.91 -49.51
C GLN A 648 -21.50 -23.58 -50.96
N GLN A 649 -21.89 -24.41 -51.88
CA GLN A 649 -21.57 -24.24 -53.32
C GLN A 649 -22.42 -23.16 -54.02
N GLY A 650 -23.31 -22.45 -53.31
CA GLY A 650 -24.15 -21.40 -53.90
C GLY A 650 -25.33 -21.91 -54.72
N ASP A 651 -25.49 -23.22 -54.88
CA ASP A 651 -26.65 -23.80 -55.57
C ASP A 651 -27.88 -23.84 -54.63
N PHE A 652 -28.87 -22.98 -54.94
CA PHE A 652 -30.13 -22.88 -54.21
C PHE A 652 -30.85 -24.23 -54.08
N ARG A 653 -30.77 -25.09 -55.09
CA ARG A 653 -31.42 -26.41 -55.08
C ARG A 653 -30.84 -27.31 -53.97
N LEU A 654 -29.52 -27.24 -53.77
CA LEU A 654 -28.83 -28.00 -52.72
C LEU A 654 -29.26 -27.53 -51.28
N TYR A 655 -29.42 -26.24 -51.09
CA TYR A 655 -29.93 -25.71 -49.84
C TYR A 655 -31.37 -26.13 -49.53
N CYS A 656 -32.26 -26.20 -50.59
CA CYS A 656 -33.60 -26.74 -50.43
C CYS A 656 -33.58 -28.22 -50.01
N VAL A 657 -32.67 -29.02 -50.52
CA VAL A 657 -32.49 -30.43 -50.11
C VAL A 657 -32.03 -30.52 -48.68
N TYR A 658 -31.06 -29.69 -48.21
CA TYR A 658 -30.65 -29.66 -46.81
C TYR A 658 -31.80 -29.29 -45.89
N PHE A 659 -32.62 -28.31 -46.28
CA PHE A 659 -33.78 -27.92 -45.51
C PHE A 659 -34.81 -29.06 -45.37
N VAL A 660 -35.08 -29.78 -46.44
CA VAL A 660 -35.98 -30.95 -46.44
C VAL A 660 -35.40 -32.08 -45.56
N ILE A 661 -34.10 -32.36 -45.66
CA ILE A 661 -33.45 -33.39 -44.83
C ILE A 661 -33.54 -33.01 -43.35
N ALA A 662 -33.26 -31.74 -42.98
CA ALA A 662 -33.35 -31.27 -41.61
C ALA A 662 -34.80 -31.36 -41.07
N LEU A 663 -35.79 -30.99 -41.90
CA LEU A 663 -37.21 -31.10 -41.53
C LEU A 663 -37.63 -32.57 -41.29
N VAL A 664 -37.24 -33.47 -42.21
CA VAL A 664 -37.52 -34.91 -42.07
C VAL A 664 -36.82 -35.49 -40.81
N ALA A 665 -35.58 -35.09 -40.53
CA ALA A 665 -34.88 -35.51 -39.32
C ALA A 665 -35.57 -35.05 -38.03
N ILE A 666 -36.07 -33.79 -38.01
CA ILE A 666 -36.83 -33.27 -36.88
C ILE A 666 -38.18 -34.02 -36.71
N LEU A 667 -38.90 -34.25 -37.82
CA LEU A 667 -40.16 -35.00 -37.79
C LEU A 667 -39.95 -36.46 -37.33
N LEU A 668 -38.89 -37.11 -37.78
CA LEU A 668 -38.53 -38.44 -37.32
C LEU A 668 -38.13 -38.46 -35.83
N SER A 669 -37.41 -37.45 -35.35
CA SER A 669 -37.07 -37.37 -33.93
C SER A 669 -38.31 -37.17 -33.05
N ILE A 670 -39.29 -36.39 -33.50
CA ILE A 670 -40.56 -36.19 -32.78
C ILE A 670 -41.43 -37.49 -32.82
N ALA A 671 -41.38 -38.25 -33.92
CA ALA A 671 -42.13 -39.50 -34.04
C ALA A 671 -41.52 -40.66 -33.27
N LEU A 672 -40.23 -40.56 -32.89
CA LEU A 672 -39.49 -41.56 -32.07
C LEU A 672 -39.48 -41.23 -30.58
N MET A 673 -39.85 -39.99 -30.19
CA MET A 673 -40.14 -39.58 -28.80
C MET A 673 -41.59 -39.87 -28.44
#